data_ea265c1c35f1f5a0f35279f71a241b2f
#
_entry.id   ea265c1c35f1f5a0f35279f71a241b2f
#
_cell.length_a   1.000
_cell.length_b   1.000
_cell.length_c   1.000
_cell.angle_alpha   90.00
_cell.angle_beta   90.00
_cell.angle_gamma   90.00
#
_symmetry.space_group_name_H-M   'P 1'
#
loop_
_entity.id
_entity.type
_entity.pdbx_description
1 polymer ?
#
loop_
_entity_poly.entity_id
_entity_poly.type
_entity_poly.pdbx_seq_one_letter_code
_entity_poly.pdbx_strand_id
1 'polypeptide(L)'
;MQYNYSFEAASLLFMLLIFVHFMVVWQFPTEKTRVFRALLIVCIGESAFNILSSIGLANAGVVPQIVNEILAFVFFSFEGLSSLMIYKYMVVISELDQRQKKWAVSAAMIPAAFFFIFLLLTPFIGFYYYFQDGVYHQGRGANFGYFYIMLFFALNLVMSIARRKIINVREKYIIYFYTAAALIAIWVQYYHREILLTSLGNSVIVIMIYLSMQNPNDYLDTVTGIGNEAALELQLKDELMRDQEGTIIIIRIRQYQQMGMLFGAENCNMLMAELGQYFFHLGGKFHVFRSDADTFVVMTDKDRYQEMVKSVEGRFSEEWKIEENHILLDHTVMIMHYPKDFTTIPEFFGIRSYLLSVASGNVGKEPVIETDEQMIEGYYRQNQIEMILESALRERSIQVYYQPIYSLKEKRIVSLEALARLFDGELGYIPPAEFIPIAEKNGDIIRIGEIVLEECCKFLSKHVLSNMSLGIRSIQINISVAQCMQQNLKEAILPILQKYHIPTSMIVLELTESTAINAPALMEHHMKELGDAGISFAMDDYGTGSANCSYLMRFPFQEVKMDRDMTLAYFNNETARIVIENEIRTMQKLGIPMVVEGVEKLEQSEEMERLGVEYIQGYYYGKPLPEMECLRYIRNFNSAPEDYGR
;
A
#
# COMPACT_ATOMS: atom_id res chain seq x y z
N MET A 1 42.85 -47.10 -5.73
CA MET A 1 41.71 -46.65 -6.56
C MET A 1 42.02 -45.28 -7.10
N GLN A 2 41.88 -45.07 -8.41
CA GLN A 2 41.95 -43.69 -8.96
C GLN A 2 40.55 -43.09 -8.84
N TYR A 3 40.38 -42.12 -7.94
CA TYR A 3 39.14 -41.36 -7.84
C TYR A 3 39.04 -40.34 -8.99
N ASN A 4 37.87 -40.28 -9.61
CA ASN A 4 37.61 -39.27 -10.62
C ASN A 4 37.07 -37.99 -9.93
N TYR A 5 37.93 -37.00 -9.78
CA TYR A 5 37.61 -35.71 -9.14
C TYR A 5 37.18 -34.59 -10.12
N SER A 6 36.91 -34.93 -11.39
CA SER A 6 36.53 -33.96 -12.42
C SER A 6 35.21 -33.26 -12.05
N PHE A 7 34.27 -33.97 -11.47
CA PHE A 7 32.99 -33.40 -11.02
C PHE A 7 33.17 -32.45 -9.83
N GLU A 8 34.09 -32.76 -8.92
CA GLU A 8 34.43 -31.92 -7.77
C GLU A 8 35.14 -30.65 -8.20
N ALA A 9 36.00 -30.72 -9.20
CA ALA A 9 36.66 -29.52 -9.76
C ALA A 9 35.65 -28.62 -10.46
N ALA A 10 34.69 -29.18 -11.20
CA ALA A 10 33.57 -28.41 -11.80
C ALA A 10 32.70 -27.74 -10.71
N SER A 11 32.36 -28.52 -9.67
CA SER A 11 31.59 -28.00 -8.51
C SER A 11 32.29 -26.79 -7.84
N LEU A 12 33.60 -26.95 -7.57
CA LEU A 12 34.38 -25.89 -6.96
C LEU A 12 34.40 -24.62 -7.84
N LEU A 13 34.57 -24.78 -9.15
CA LEU A 13 34.54 -23.65 -10.09
C LEU A 13 33.20 -22.93 -10.08
N PHE A 14 32.07 -23.65 -10.15
CA PHE A 14 30.73 -23.07 -10.10
C PHE A 14 30.49 -22.32 -8.78
N MET A 15 30.87 -22.90 -7.65
CA MET A 15 30.69 -22.24 -6.35
C MET A 15 31.56 -21.00 -6.19
N LEU A 16 32.79 -20.99 -6.71
CA LEU A 16 33.66 -19.81 -6.72
C LEU A 16 33.07 -18.70 -7.61
N LEU A 17 32.52 -19.04 -8.78
CA LEU A 17 31.83 -18.06 -9.64
C LEU A 17 30.64 -17.43 -8.93
N ILE A 18 29.82 -18.25 -8.26
CA ILE A 18 28.68 -17.75 -7.46
C ILE A 18 29.17 -16.88 -6.30
N PHE A 19 30.24 -17.29 -5.62
CA PHE A 19 30.81 -16.53 -4.50
C PHE A 19 31.29 -15.15 -4.94
N VAL A 20 32.04 -15.07 -6.05
CA VAL A 20 32.51 -13.79 -6.61
C VAL A 20 31.30 -12.92 -7.00
N HIS A 21 30.33 -13.48 -7.73
CA HIS A 21 29.15 -12.74 -8.13
C HIS A 21 28.31 -12.27 -6.91
N PHE A 22 28.14 -13.13 -5.91
CA PHE A 22 27.43 -12.80 -4.66
C PHE A 22 28.12 -11.70 -3.86
N MET A 23 29.48 -11.62 -3.90
CA MET A 23 30.24 -10.57 -3.21
C MET A 23 30.25 -9.26 -3.97
N VAL A 24 30.16 -9.29 -5.31
CA VAL A 24 30.12 -8.11 -6.17
C VAL A 24 28.72 -7.47 -6.19
N VAL A 25 27.70 -8.31 -6.31
CA VAL A 25 26.32 -7.85 -6.33
C VAL A 25 25.87 -7.45 -4.92
N TRP A 26 25.34 -6.25 -4.84
CA TRP A 26 24.83 -5.72 -3.57
C TRP A 26 23.71 -6.60 -3.01
N GLN A 27 23.84 -6.98 -1.74
CA GLN A 27 22.87 -7.83 -1.03
C GLN A 27 22.39 -7.14 0.24
N PHE A 28 21.08 -7.12 0.46
CA PHE A 28 20.55 -6.64 1.73
C PHE A 28 20.92 -7.61 2.87
N PRO A 29 21.34 -7.15 4.07
CA PRO A 29 21.90 -7.98 5.13
C PRO A 29 20.82 -8.76 5.92
N THR A 30 20.00 -9.53 5.23
CA THR A 30 18.98 -10.39 5.85
C THR A 30 19.61 -11.60 6.54
N GLU A 31 18.84 -12.24 7.44
CA GLU A 31 19.24 -13.53 7.99
C GLU A 31 19.41 -14.60 6.89
N LYS A 32 18.52 -14.58 5.89
CA LYS A 32 18.56 -15.41 4.69
C LYS A 32 19.90 -15.27 3.96
N THR A 33 20.34 -14.04 3.72
CA THR A 33 21.60 -13.70 3.07
C THR A 33 22.82 -14.14 3.91
N ARG A 34 22.77 -13.96 5.23
CA ARG A 34 23.87 -14.39 6.14
C ARG A 34 24.01 -15.92 6.17
N VAL A 35 22.91 -16.65 6.25
CA VAL A 35 22.94 -18.12 6.24
C VAL A 35 23.37 -18.67 4.89
N PHE A 36 22.93 -18.04 3.79
CA PHE A 36 23.37 -18.43 2.43
C PHE A 36 24.88 -18.21 2.24
N ARG A 37 25.43 -17.08 2.72
CA ARG A 37 26.89 -16.83 2.68
C ARG A 37 27.68 -17.92 3.43
N ALA A 38 27.19 -18.29 4.63
CA ALA A 38 27.83 -19.35 5.40
C ALA A 38 27.73 -20.72 4.69
N LEU A 39 26.57 -21.05 4.11
CA LEU A 39 26.37 -22.27 3.30
C LEU A 39 27.36 -22.30 2.13
N LEU A 40 27.48 -21.21 1.38
CA LEU A 40 28.37 -21.11 0.22
C LEU A 40 29.84 -21.35 0.59
N ILE A 41 30.32 -20.73 1.69
CA ILE A 41 31.68 -20.93 2.20
C ILE A 41 31.91 -22.40 2.60
N VAL A 42 30.92 -23.02 3.28
CA VAL A 42 31.01 -24.42 3.70
C VAL A 42 31.07 -25.36 2.49
N CYS A 43 30.25 -25.13 1.47
CA CYS A 43 30.26 -25.98 0.25
C CYS A 43 31.53 -25.78 -0.59
N ILE A 44 32.11 -24.59 -0.64
CA ILE A 44 33.44 -24.36 -1.25
C ILE A 44 34.50 -25.13 -0.51
N GLY A 45 34.49 -25.10 0.83
CA GLY A 45 35.40 -25.89 1.67
C GLY A 45 35.25 -27.40 1.44
N GLU A 46 34.02 -27.90 1.40
CA GLU A 46 33.73 -29.31 1.12
C GLU A 46 34.33 -29.77 -0.21
N SER A 47 34.07 -29.04 -1.32
CA SER A 47 34.63 -29.38 -2.64
C SER A 47 36.15 -29.29 -2.67
N ALA A 48 36.73 -28.26 -2.09
CA ALA A 48 38.18 -28.07 -2.07
C ALA A 48 38.89 -29.18 -1.29
N PHE A 49 38.41 -29.50 -0.09
CA PHE A 49 39.03 -30.54 0.74
C PHE A 49 38.73 -31.96 0.22
N ASN A 50 37.63 -32.16 -0.50
CA ASN A 50 37.37 -33.42 -1.19
C ASN A 50 38.41 -33.69 -2.31
N ILE A 51 38.72 -32.65 -3.12
CA ILE A 51 39.78 -32.72 -4.13
C ILE A 51 41.15 -32.99 -3.48
N LEU A 52 41.50 -32.22 -2.44
CA LEU A 52 42.78 -32.36 -1.75
C LEU A 52 42.94 -33.74 -1.11
N SER A 53 41.89 -34.27 -0.47
CA SER A 53 41.86 -35.62 0.10
C SER A 53 42.02 -36.68 -0.99
N SER A 54 41.32 -36.53 -2.11
CA SER A 54 41.42 -37.50 -3.23
C SER A 54 42.81 -37.48 -3.87
N ILE A 55 43.45 -36.33 -4.04
CA ILE A 55 44.83 -36.21 -4.53
C ILE A 55 45.81 -36.79 -3.51
N GLY A 56 45.62 -36.53 -2.22
CA GLY A 56 46.46 -37.10 -1.16
C GLY A 56 46.41 -38.64 -1.13
N LEU A 57 45.18 -39.19 -1.25
CA LEU A 57 44.98 -40.65 -1.32
C LEU A 57 45.55 -41.27 -2.58
N ALA A 58 45.46 -40.58 -3.73
CA ALA A 58 46.08 -41.09 -4.98
C ALA A 58 47.63 -41.10 -4.91
N ASN A 59 48.22 -40.27 -4.07
CA ASN A 59 49.70 -40.16 -3.89
C ASN A 59 50.12 -40.64 -2.49
N ALA A 60 49.46 -41.65 -1.92
CA ALA A 60 49.70 -42.17 -0.58
C ALA A 60 51.15 -42.62 -0.33
N GLY A 61 51.94 -42.95 -1.37
CA GLY A 61 53.35 -43.28 -1.27
C GLY A 61 54.29 -42.10 -1.05
N VAL A 62 53.80 -40.85 -1.28
CA VAL A 62 54.58 -39.59 -1.16
C VAL A 62 54.03 -38.73 -0.03
N VAL A 63 52.71 -38.71 0.13
CA VAL A 63 51.99 -37.88 1.16
C VAL A 63 52.02 -38.66 2.47
N PRO A 64 52.50 -38.07 3.59
CA PRO A 64 52.45 -38.72 4.90
C PRO A 64 51.02 -39.07 5.31
N GLN A 65 50.81 -40.26 5.95
CA GLN A 65 49.49 -40.75 6.39
C GLN A 65 48.75 -39.71 7.23
N ILE A 66 49.45 -39.01 8.17
CA ILE A 66 48.84 -38.01 9.05
C ILE A 66 48.21 -36.84 8.26
N VAL A 67 48.81 -36.47 7.12
CA VAL A 67 48.24 -35.42 6.25
C VAL A 67 46.94 -35.91 5.59
N ASN A 68 46.91 -37.15 5.13
CA ASN A 68 45.70 -37.75 4.56
C ASN A 68 44.60 -37.93 5.61
N GLU A 69 44.93 -38.22 6.86
CA GLU A 69 43.98 -38.29 7.97
C GLU A 69 43.37 -36.91 8.28
N ILE A 70 44.20 -35.85 8.31
CA ILE A 70 43.74 -34.46 8.50
C ILE A 70 42.87 -34.05 7.34
N LEU A 71 43.25 -34.29 6.10
CA LEU A 71 42.46 -33.92 4.92
C LEU A 71 41.09 -34.62 4.91
N ALA A 72 41.05 -35.92 5.23
CA ALA A 72 39.81 -36.67 5.35
C ALA A 72 38.92 -36.12 6.49
N PHE A 73 39.50 -35.85 7.65
CA PHE A 73 38.77 -35.28 8.80
C PHE A 73 38.15 -33.95 8.45
N VAL A 74 38.89 -33.05 7.81
CA VAL A 74 38.40 -31.73 7.40
C VAL A 74 37.31 -31.85 6.34
N PHE A 75 37.49 -32.73 5.35
CA PHE A 75 36.46 -33.00 4.32
C PHE A 75 35.16 -33.47 4.96
N PHE A 76 35.17 -34.51 5.80
CA PHE A 76 33.95 -34.99 6.49
C PHE A 76 33.34 -33.92 7.40
N SER A 77 34.16 -33.03 7.98
CA SER A 77 33.64 -31.91 8.77
C SER A 77 32.83 -30.95 7.92
N PHE A 78 33.29 -30.58 6.74
CA PHE A 78 32.56 -29.74 5.81
C PHE A 78 31.31 -30.40 5.25
N GLU A 79 31.36 -31.70 4.96
CA GLU A 79 30.22 -32.51 4.49
C GLU A 79 29.09 -32.52 5.55
N GLY A 80 29.43 -32.73 6.83
CA GLY A 80 28.47 -32.65 7.92
C GLY A 80 27.89 -31.27 8.12
N LEU A 81 28.70 -30.21 7.98
CA LEU A 81 28.24 -28.83 8.09
C LEU A 81 27.37 -28.41 6.92
N SER A 82 27.65 -28.86 5.68
CA SER A 82 26.86 -28.49 4.50
C SER A 82 25.40 -28.91 4.64
N SER A 83 25.16 -30.17 5.06
CA SER A 83 23.82 -30.68 5.31
C SER A 83 23.06 -29.90 6.37
N LEU A 84 23.74 -29.56 7.48
CA LEU A 84 23.16 -28.74 8.54
C LEU A 84 22.85 -27.30 8.07
N MET A 85 23.72 -26.70 7.25
CA MET A 85 23.51 -25.34 6.73
C MET A 85 22.38 -25.28 5.70
N ILE A 86 22.20 -26.29 4.86
CA ILE A 86 21.04 -26.42 3.96
C ILE A 86 19.74 -26.45 4.79
N TYR A 87 19.71 -27.26 5.86
CA TYR A 87 18.54 -27.29 6.75
C TYR A 87 18.31 -25.96 7.46
N LYS A 88 19.35 -25.32 7.98
CA LYS A 88 19.24 -23.99 8.61
C LYS A 88 18.70 -22.95 7.62
N TYR A 89 19.13 -23.00 6.37
CA TYR A 89 18.57 -22.14 5.32
C TYR A 89 17.07 -22.41 5.11
N MET A 90 16.67 -23.69 5.08
CA MET A 90 15.26 -24.08 5.00
C MET A 90 14.42 -23.55 6.17
N VAL A 91 14.95 -23.60 7.40
CA VAL A 91 14.30 -23.05 8.59
C VAL A 91 14.08 -21.54 8.45
N VAL A 92 15.05 -20.82 7.89
CA VAL A 92 14.95 -19.35 7.69
C VAL A 92 13.85 -18.99 6.68
N ILE A 93 13.75 -19.70 5.54
CA ILE A 93 12.73 -19.42 4.52
C ILE A 93 11.33 -19.91 4.90
N SER A 94 11.20 -20.74 5.95
CA SER A 94 9.91 -21.27 6.41
C SER A 94 9.10 -20.29 7.27
N GLU A 95 9.61 -19.08 7.51
CA GLU A 95 8.97 -18.01 8.28
C GLU A 95 8.39 -18.50 9.63
N LEU A 96 9.19 -19.27 10.35
CA LEU A 96 8.86 -19.75 11.69
C LEU A 96 8.93 -18.62 12.69
N ASP A 97 8.07 -18.62 13.72
CA ASP A 97 8.24 -17.73 14.85
C ASP A 97 9.57 -18.00 15.59
N GLN A 98 10.05 -17.02 16.36
CA GLN A 98 11.35 -17.09 17.04
C GLN A 98 11.50 -18.33 17.93
N ARG A 99 10.43 -18.77 18.59
CA ARG A 99 10.41 -19.94 19.46
C ARG A 99 10.49 -21.25 18.67
N GLN A 100 9.67 -21.36 17.63
CA GLN A 100 9.66 -22.51 16.70
C GLN A 100 11.00 -22.64 15.99
N LYS A 101 11.59 -21.51 15.54
CA LYS A 101 12.87 -21.45 14.88
C LYS A 101 14.01 -21.94 15.77
N LYS A 102 14.10 -21.43 17.01
CA LYS A 102 15.08 -21.90 18.00
C LYS A 102 14.92 -23.39 18.26
N TRP A 103 13.70 -23.88 18.41
CA TRP A 103 13.43 -25.30 18.63
C TRP A 103 13.85 -26.17 17.44
N ALA A 104 13.51 -25.78 16.19
CA ALA A 104 13.87 -26.52 14.98
C ALA A 104 15.40 -26.63 14.81
N VAL A 105 16.12 -25.51 15.00
CA VAL A 105 17.58 -25.51 14.94
C VAL A 105 18.20 -26.34 16.07
N SER A 106 17.71 -26.20 17.31
CA SER A 106 18.23 -26.98 18.45
C SER A 106 18.01 -28.48 18.28
N ALA A 107 16.85 -28.90 17.76
CA ALA A 107 16.57 -30.30 17.47
C ALA A 107 17.53 -30.88 16.41
N ALA A 108 17.85 -30.09 15.37
CA ALA A 108 18.80 -30.49 14.34
C ALA A 108 20.26 -30.58 14.84
N MET A 109 20.60 -29.86 15.91
CA MET A 109 21.92 -29.97 16.53
C MET A 109 22.19 -31.32 17.19
N ILE A 110 21.13 -32.08 17.57
CA ILE A 110 21.29 -33.42 18.19
C ILE A 110 21.95 -34.39 17.24
N PRO A 111 21.38 -34.71 16.04
CA PRO A 111 22.04 -35.62 15.10
C PRO A 111 23.39 -35.07 14.60
N ALA A 112 23.55 -33.76 14.48
CA ALA A 112 24.81 -33.13 14.13
C ALA A 112 25.87 -33.37 15.22
N ALA A 113 25.54 -33.25 16.50
CA ALA A 113 26.45 -33.53 17.60
C ALA A 113 26.91 -34.99 17.58
N PHE A 114 26.00 -35.97 17.35
CA PHE A 114 26.39 -37.39 17.18
C PHE A 114 27.34 -37.58 16.01
N PHE A 115 27.06 -36.97 14.85
CA PHE A 115 27.94 -37.06 13.69
C PHE A 115 29.34 -36.56 14.01
N PHE A 116 29.47 -35.39 14.61
CA PHE A 116 30.78 -34.79 14.94
C PHE A 116 31.53 -35.53 16.06
N ILE A 117 30.81 -36.08 17.07
CA ILE A 117 31.40 -36.91 18.11
C ILE A 117 32.04 -38.17 17.48
N PHE A 118 31.31 -38.87 16.62
CA PHE A 118 31.85 -40.04 15.95
C PHE A 118 32.98 -39.69 14.97
N LEU A 119 32.93 -38.51 14.33
CA LEU A 119 34.02 -38.03 13.49
C LEU A 119 35.29 -37.77 14.32
N LEU A 120 35.17 -37.11 15.49
CA LEU A 120 36.28 -36.89 16.41
C LEU A 120 36.89 -38.17 16.97
N LEU A 121 36.07 -39.19 17.16
CA LEU A 121 36.52 -40.53 17.60
C LEU A 121 37.11 -41.38 16.45
N THR A 122 36.87 -41.02 15.20
CA THR A 122 37.30 -41.83 14.02
C THR A 122 38.79 -42.13 13.99
N PRO A 123 39.73 -41.17 14.30
CA PRO A 123 41.16 -41.50 14.33
C PRO A 123 41.51 -42.59 15.34
N PHE A 124 40.71 -42.80 16.41
CA PHE A 124 40.99 -43.75 17.48
C PHE A 124 40.30 -45.09 17.28
N ILE A 125 39.08 -45.10 16.74
CA ILE A 125 38.24 -46.32 16.65
C ILE A 125 37.96 -46.76 15.21
N GLY A 126 38.45 -46.00 14.21
CA GLY A 126 38.23 -46.29 12.80
C GLY A 126 36.74 -46.29 12.40
N PHE A 127 35.92 -45.37 12.96
CA PHE A 127 34.48 -45.43 12.76
C PHE A 127 34.05 -45.09 11.34
N TYR A 128 34.37 -43.92 10.82
CA TYR A 128 34.05 -43.55 9.44
C TYR A 128 35.07 -44.06 8.43
N TYR A 129 36.36 -43.98 8.80
CA TYR A 129 37.47 -44.47 7.98
C TYR A 129 38.65 -44.87 8.89
N TYR A 130 39.57 -45.62 8.34
CA TYR A 130 40.84 -45.94 8.97
C TYR A 130 41.91 -46.12 7.90
N PHE A 131 43.18 -45.99 8.28
CA PHE A 131 44.32 -46.23 7.42
C PHE A 131 45.02 -47.50 7.90
N GLN A 132 45.27 -48.40 6.98
CA GLN A 132 46.06 -49.60 7.23
C GLN A 132 47.14 -49.67 6.15
N ASP A 133 48.43 -49.74 6.59
CA ASP A 133 49.60 -49.72 5.68
C ASP A 133 49.58 -48.55 4.69
N GLY A 134 49.09 -47.36 5.13
CA GLY A 134 49.00 -46.18 4.30
C GLY A 134 47.82 -46.16 3.29
N VAL A 135 47.00 -47.23 3.29
CA VAL A 135 45.83 -47.35 2.40
C VAL A 135 44.57 -46.99 3.16
N TYR A 136 43.72 -46.18 2.51
CA TYR A 136 42.43 -45.78 3.05
C TYR A 136 41.42 -46.92 3.00
N HIS A 137 40.76 -47.20 4.10
CA HIS A 137 39.66 -48.14 4.22
C HIS A 137 38.43 -47.47 4.83
N GLN A 138 37.25 -47.86 4.35
CA GLN A 138 36.01 -47.43 4.98
C GLN A 138 35.79 -48.12 6.30
N GLY A 139 35.46 -47.34 7.33
CA GLY A 139 35.11 -47.87 8.65
C GLY A 139 33.69 -48.45 8.70
N ARG A 140 33.39 -49.19 9.78
CA ARG A 140 32.06 -49.79 10.00
C ARG A 140 30.92 -48.79 10.07
N GLY A 141 31.20 -47.55 10.41
CA GLY A 141 30.25 -46.41 10.50
C GLY A 141 30.12 -45.57 9.24
N ALA A 142 30.79 -45.96 8.13
CA ALA A 142 30.74 -45.17 6.89
C ALA A 142 29.30 -44.93 6.37
N ASN A 143 28.41 -45.92 6.51
CA ASN A 143 27.00 -45.76 6.14
C ASN A 143 26.23 -44.78 7.04
N PHE A 144 26.71 -44.49 8.25
CA PHE A 144 26.11 -43.48 9.13
C PHE A 144 26.22 -42.09 8.55
N GLY A 145 27.28 -41.75 7.81
CA GLY A 145 27.39 -40.49 7.09
C GLY A 145 26.27 -40.32 6.05
N TYR A 146 26.02 -41.34 5.23
CA TYR A 146 24.89 -41.30 4.28
C TYR A 146 23.54 -41.18 4.97
N PHE A 147 23.32 -41.89 6.09
CA PHE A 147 22.10 -41.80 6.88
C PHE A 147 21.91 -40.35 7.44
N TYR A 148 22.99 -39.75 7.92
CA TYR A 148 22.96 -38.37 8.40
C TYR A 148 22.52 -37.40 7.32
N ILE A 149 23.10 -37.47 6.13
CA ILE A 149 22.74 -36.63 5.00
C ILE A 149 21.26 -36.82 4.60
N MET A 150 20.85 -38.10 4.46
CA MET A 150 19.45 -38.43 4.14
C MET A 150 18.46 -37.92 5.18
N LEU A 151 18.80 -37.92 6.48
CA LEU A 151 17.98 -37.40 7.54
C LEU A 151 17.70 -35.89 7.34
N PHE A 152 18.74 -35.11 7.00
CA PHE A 152 18.55 -33.67 6.78
C PHE A 152 17.73 -33.38 5.51
N PHE A 153 17.87 -34.19 4.44
CA PHE A 153 16.98 -34.05 3.29
C PHE A 153 15.53 -34.42 3.62
N ALA A 154 15.31 -35.46 4.43
CA ALA A 154 13.97 -35.80 4.91
C ALA A 154 13.38 -34.68 5.78
N LEU A 155 14.16 -34.08 6.67
CA LEU A 155 13.74 -32.94 7.49
C LEU A 155 13.38 -31.71 6.62
N ASN A 156 14.16 -31.41 5.58
CA ASN A 156 13.85 -30.35 4.60
C ASN A 156 12.53 -30.62 3.89
N LEU A 157 12.28 -31.85 3.46
CA LEU A 157 11.03 -32.23 2.79
C LEU A 157 9.83 -32.11 3.73
N VAL A 158 9.94 -32.63 4.95
CA VAL A 158 8.89 -32.52 5.99
C VAL A 158 8.57 -31.06 6.28
N MET A 159 9.58 -30.20 6.45
CA MET A 159 9.41 -28.78 6.68
C MET A 159 8.68 -28.10 5.50
N SER A 160 9.08 -28.41 4.26
CA SER A 160 8.45 -27.87 3.06
C SER A 160 6.97 -28.28 2.94
N ILE A 161 6.63 -29.53 3.27
CA ILE A 161 5.25 -30.02 3.26
C ILE A 161 4.43 -29.37 4.39
N ALA A 162 4.99 -29.30 5.59
CA ALA A 162 4.32 -28.68 6.77
C ALA A 162 3.99 -27.20 6.53
N ARG A 163 4.87 -26.47 5.85
CA ARG A 163 4.74 -25.04 5.56
C ARG A 163 4.27 -24.72 4.13
N ARG A 164 3.63 -25.67 3.45
CA ARG A 164 3.19 -25.54 2.04
C ARG A 164 2.28 -24.36 1.72
N LYS A 165 1.63 -23.75 2.73
CA LYS A 165 0.77 -22.56 2.55
C LYS A 165 1.56 -21.25 2.61
N ILE A 166 2.72 -21.25 3.25
CA ILE A 166 3.56 -20.04 3.49
C ILE A 166 4.65 -19.95 2.44
N ILE A 167 5.36 -21.06 2.19
CA ILE A 167 6.44 -21.11 1.20
C ILE A 167 5.87 -20.91 -0.21
N ASN A 168 6.48 -20.02 -0.99
CA ASN A 168 6.09 -19.74 -2.37
C ASN A 168 6.10 -20.99 -3.25
N VAL A 169 5.21 -21.03 -4.23
CA VAL A 169 5.09 -22.18 -5.17
C VAL A 169 6.41 -22.47 -5.85
N ARG A 170 7.12 -21.44 -6.32
CA ARG A 170 8.44 -21.54 -6.96
C ARG A 170 9.48 -22.18 -6.03
N GLU A 171 9.56 -21.74 -4.79
CA GLU A 171 10.49 -22.26 -3.79
C GLU A 171 10.23 -23.74 -3.47
N LYS A 172 8.95 -24.16 -3.38
CA LYS A 172 8.58 -25.57 -3.17
C LYS A 172 9.10 -26.48 -4.26
N TYR A 173 8.88 -26.13 -5.54
CA TYR A 173 9.37 -26.93 -6.64
C TYR A 173 10.89 -27.06 -6.64
N ILE A 174 11.59 -26.00 -6.27
CA ILE A 174 13.04 -26.01 -6.14
C ILE A 174 13.49 -26.97 -5.03
N ILE A 175 12.84 -26.91 -3.86
CA ILE A 175 13.13 -27.81 -2.75
C ILE A 175 12.91 -29.28 -3.15
N TYR A 176 11.81 -29.58 -3.83
CA TYR A 176 11.54 -30.94 -4.29
C TYR A 176 12.54 -31.41 -5.34
N PHE A 177 12.89 -30.53 -6.29
CA PHE A 177 13.86 -30.85 -7.33
C PHE A 177 15.26 -31.08 -6.77
N TYR A 178 15.78 -30.23 -5.91
CA TYR A 178 17.10 -30.42 -5.34
C TYR A 178 17.16 -31.64 -4.41
N THR A 179 16.07 -31.90 -3.66
CA THR A 179 15.98 -33.10 -2.82
C THR A 179 16.07 -34.38 -3.68
N ALA A 180 15.34 -34.40 -4.80
CA ALA A 180 15.40 -35.53 -5.74
C ALA A 180 16.80 -35.68 -6.38
N ALA A 181 17.41 -34.57 -6.82
CA ALA A 181 18.74 -34.55 -7.40
C ALA A 181 19.81 -35.05 -6.42
N ALA A 182 19.74 -34.61 -5.15
CA ALA A 182 20.65 -35.06 -4.10
C ALA A 182 20.49 -36.56 -3.80
N LEU A 183 19.26 -37.07 -3.73
CA LEU A 183 18.99 -38.48 -3.51
C LEU A 183 19.54 -39.33 -4.67
N ILE A 184 19.40 -38.88 -5.91
CA ILE A 184 19.98 -39.55 -7.09
C ILE A 184 21.52 -39.56 -7.01
N ALA A 185 22.13 -38.41 -6.66
CA ALA A 185 23.58 -38.33 -6.51
C ALA A 185 24.11 -39.27 -5.43
N ILE A 186 23.47 -39.34 -4.26
CA ILE A 186 23.78 -40.25 -3.17
C ILE A 186 23.62 -41.71 -3.64
N TRP A 187 22.53 -42.01 -4.32
CA TRP A 187 22.26 -43.39 -4.84
C TRP A 187 23.33 -43.84 -5.83
N VAL A 188 23.69 -43.00 -6.80
CA VAL A 188 24.74 -43.30 -7.78
C VAL A 188 26.09 -43.49 -7.08
N GLN A 189 26.47 -42.59 -6.16
CA GLN A 189 27.75 -42.66 -5.45
C GLN A 189 27.82 -43.91 -4.51
N TYR A 190 26.70 -44.36 -3.96
CA TYR A 190 26.64 -45.56 -3.13
C TYR A 190 26.99 -46.83 -3.94
N TYR A 191 26.56 -46.93 -5.20
CA TYR A 191 26.84 -48.06 -6.09
C TYR A 191 28.16 -47.90 -6.87
N HIS A 192 28.55 -46.68 -7.21
CA HIS A 192 29.75 -46.32 -7.97
C HIS A 192 30.69 -45.46 -7.14
N ARG A 193 31.35 -46.09 -6.17
CA ARG A 193 32.19 -45.41 -5.16
C ARG A 193 33.41 -44.68 -5.73
N GLU A 194 33.84 -44.99 -6.94
CA GLU A 194 34.88 -44.31 -7.71
C GLU A 194 34.44 -42.93 -8.25
N ILE A 195 33.13 -42.66 -8.32
CA ILE A 195 32.57 -41.43 -8.83
C ILE A 195 32.15 -40.57 -7.63
N LEU A 196 32.83 -39.47 -7.44
CA LEU A 196 32.47 -38.49 -6.39
C LEU A 196 31.43 -37.50 -6.94
N LEU A 197 30.24 -37.52 -6.37
CA LEU A 197 29.09 -36.72 -6.83
C LEU A 197 28.47 -35.84 -5.75
N THR A 198 28.84 -35.98 -4.50
CA THR A 198 28.21 -35.29 -3.37
C THR A 198 28.35 -33.77 -3.49
N SER A 199 29.57 -33.29 -3.75
CA SER A 199 29.82 -31.83 -3.90
C SER A 199 29.16 -31.29 -5.17
N LEU A 200 29.05 -32.07 -6.25
CA LEU A 200 28.29 -31.64 -7.43
C LEU A 200 26.81 -31.49 -7.11
N GLY A 201 26.22 -32.43 -6.35
CA GLY A 201 24.85 -32.30 -5.84
C GLY A 201 24.65 -31.03 -5.02
N ASN A 202 25.55 -30.77 -4.09
CA ASN A 202 25.54 -29.56 -3.28
C ASN A 202 25.71 -28.29 -4.12
N SER A 203 26.55 -28.28 -5.17
CA SER A 203 26.67 -27.14 -6.05
C SER A 203 25.38 -26.81 -6.83
N VAL A 204 24.69 -27.86 -7.31
CA VAL A 204 23.38 -27.71 -7.95
C VAL A 204 22.36 -27.09 -6.99
N ILE A 205 22.35 -27.54 -5.73
CA ILE A 205 21.47 -26.97 -4.69
C ILE A 205 21.79 -25.49 -4.49
N VAL A 206 23.06 -25.13 -4.31
CA VAL A 206 23.52 -23.75 -4.10
C VAL A 206 23.17 -22.87 -5.31
N ILE A 207 23.39 -23.36 -6.55
CA ILE A 207 23.00 -22.65 -7.77
C ILE A 207 21.50 -22.37 -7.78
N MET A 208 20.69 -23.39 -7.50
CA MET A 208 19.23 -23.25 -7.51
C MET A 208 18.73 -22.30 -6.42
N ILE A 209 19.29 -22.36 -5.22
CA ILE A 209 19.00 -21.42 -4.15
C ILE A 209 19.38 -20.00 -4.59
N TYR A 210 20.57 -19.82 -5.16
CA TYR A 210 21.06 -18.53 -5.59
C TYR A 210 20.17 -17.89 -6.65
N LEU A 211 19.90 -18.62 -7.73
CA LEU A 211 19.12 -18.10 -8.87
C LEU A 211 17.64 -17.85 -8.53
N SER A 212 17.10 -18.53 -7.51
CA SER A 212 15.67 -18.56 -7.28
C SER A 212 15.23 -17.91 -5.96
N MET A 213 16.11 -17.91 -4.97
CA MET A 213 15.77 -17.49 -3.60
C MET A 213 16.64 -16.33 -3.09
N GLN A 214 17.73 -15.99 -3.80
CA GLN A 214 18.64 -14.89 -3.47
C GLN A 214 18.60 -13.84 -4.58
N ASN A 215 17.39 -13.34 -4.90
CA ASN A 215 17.26 -12.28 -5.89
C ASN A 215 17.49 -10.92 -5.21
N PRO A 216 18.54 -10.16 -5.58
CA PRO A 216 18.77 -8.81 -5.03
C PRO A 216 17.57 -7.88 -5.24
N ASN A 217 16.84 -8.05 -6.34
CA ASN A 217 15.68 -7.22 -6.68
C ASN A 217 14.49 -7.41 -5.73
N ASP A 218 14.49 -8.43 -4.87
CA ASP A 218 13.46 -8.58 -3.85
C ASP A 218 13.50 -7.44 -2.82
N TYR A 219 14.67 -6.80 -2.63
CA TYR A 219 14.91 -5.75 -1.65
C TYR A 219 15.46 -4.45 -2.24
N LEU A 220 15.66 -4.37 -3.55
CA LEU A 220 16.16 -3.18 -4.23
C LEU A 220 15.13 -2.61 -5.18
N ASP A 221 15.05 -1.30 -5.25
CA ASP A 221 14.37 -0.59 -6.32
C ASP A 221 15.23 -0.63 -7.59
N THR A 222 14.65 -1.11 -8.68
CA THR A 222 15.38 -1.36 -9.94
C THR A 222 15.80 -0.08 -10.66
N VAL A 223 15.16 1.05 -10.36
CA VAL A 223 15.45 2.36 -10.97
C VAL A 223 16.57 3.07 -10.23
N THR A 224 16.49 3.10 -8.92
CA THR A 224 17.40 3.90 -8.07
C THR A 224 18.54 3.09 -7.48
N GLY A 225 18.42 1.77 -7.38
CA GLY A 225 19.40 0.88 -6.77
C GLY A 225 19.47 0.96 -5.24
N ILE A 226 18.63 1.77 -4.58
CA ILE A 226 18.50 1.81 -3.11
C ILE A 226 17.49 0.76 -2.63
N GLY A 227 17.26 0.66 -1.31
CA GLY A 227 16.25 -0.25 -0.75
C GLY A 227 14.83 0.06 -1.28
N ASN A 228 14.01 -0.96 -1.48
CA ASN A 228 12.59 -0.83 -1.78
C ASN A 228 11.74 -0.88 -0.50
N GLU A 229 10.41 -0.87 -0.61
CA GLU A 229 9.49 -0.95 0.53
C GLU A 229 9.68 -2.21 1.37
N ALA A 230 9.93 -3.38 0.75
CA ALA A 230 10.19 -4.62 1.48
C ALA A 230 11.49 -4.55 2.32
N ALA A 231 12.50 -3.84 1.83
CA ALA A 231 13.72 -3.58 2.59
C ALA A 231 13.47 -2.62 3.76
N LEU A 232 12.66 -1.58 3.57
CA LEU A 232 12.23 -0.66 4.63
C LEU A 232 11.49 -1.41 5.74
N GLU A 233 10.49 -2.23 5.38
CA GLU A 233 9.73 -3.03 6.33
C GLU A 233 10.65 -3.94 7.16
N LEU A 234 11.58 -4.62 6.49
CA LEU A 234 12.51 -5.53 7.16
C LEU A 234 13.44 -4.78 8.12
N GLN A 235 14.01 -3.64 7.70
CA GLN A 235 14.91 -2.83 8.53
C GLN A 235 14.16 -2.26 9.74
N LEU A 236 12.99 -1.69 9.52
CA LEU A 236 12.18 -1.11 10.57
C LEU A 236 11.73 -2.18 11.60
N LYS A 237 11.38 -3.38 11.13
CA LYS A 237 11.07 -4.51 12.00
C LYS A 237 12.24 -4.91 12.90
N ASP A 238 13.47 -4.93 12.35
CA ASP A 238 14.67 -5.26 13.13
C ASP A 238 14.94 -4.21 14.21
N GLU A 239 14.75 -2.92 13.91
CA GLU A 239 14.95 -1.82 14.85
C GLU A 239 13.87 -1.80 15.96
N LEU A 240 12.60 -1.95 15.59
CA LEU A 240 11.50 -2.04 16.57
C LEU A 240 11.65 -3.27 17.50
N MET A 241 12.11 -4.42 16.96
CA MET A 241 12.37 -5.60 17.81
C MET A 241 13.53 -5.43 18.79
N ARG A 242 14.43 -4.48 18.54
CA ARG A 242 15.58 -4.17 19.42
C ARG A 242 15.28 -3.01 20.37
N ASP A 243 14.04 -2.51 20.42
CA ASP A 243 13.64 -1.32 21.17
C ASP A 243 14.54 -0.09 20.87
N GLN A 244 14.95 0.07 19.61
CA GLN A 244 15.74 1.22 19.20
C GLN A 244 14.83 2.44 18.98
N GLU A 245 15.34 3.61 19.37
CA GLU A 245 14.72 4.89 19.04
C GLU A 245 15.33 5.45 17.77
N GLY A 246 14.51 6.07 16.92
CA GLY A 246 15.00 6.70 15.70
C GLY A 246 13.97 7.61 15.07
N THR A 247 14.36 8.17 13.91
CA THR A 247 13.53 9.08 13.13
C THR A 247 13.47 8.58 11.69
N ILE A 248 12.28 8.65 11.11
CA ILE A 248 12.02 8.39 9.70
C ILE A 248 11.68 9.70 9.03
N ILE A 249 12.42 10.03 7.97
CA ILE A 249 12.17 11.18 7.10
C ILE A 249 11.59 10.63 5.81
N ILE A 250 10.37 11.04 5.48
CA ILE A 250 9.64 10.65 4.26
C ILE A 250 9.64 11.87 3.34
N ILE A 251 10.17 11.72 2.14
CA ILE A 251 10.26 12.77 1.13
C ILE A 251 9.41 12.37 -0.07
N ARG A 252 8.33 13.09 -0.32
CA ARG A 252 7.46 12.87 -1.47
C ARG A 252 7.68 13.94 -2.52
N ILE A 253 7.91 13.53 -3.76
CA ILE A 253 8.01 14.41 -4.92
C ILE A 253 6.59 14.68 -5.44
N ARG A 254 6.17 15.94 -5.36
CA ARG A 254 4.85 16.34 -5.84
C ARG A 254 4.79 16.32 -7.37
N GLN A 255 3.59 16.15 -7.93
CA GLN A 255 3.34 16.20 -9.37
C GLN A 255 4.17 15.22 -10.23
N TYR A 256 4.69 14.13 -9.64
CA TYR A 256 5.50 13.14 -10.36
C TYR A 256 4.81 12.57 -11.60
N GLN A 257 3.49 12.31 -11.53
CA GLN A 257 2.73 11.82 -12.69
C GLN A 257 2.66 12.85 -13.82
N GLN A 258 2.50 14.13 -13.51
CA GLN A 258 2.48 15.22 -14.51
C GLN A 258 3.86 15.36 -15.16
N MET A 259 4.93 15.22 -14.39
CA MET A 259 6.29 15.19 -14.92
C MET A 259 6.48 14.03 -15.91
N GLY A 260 5.92 12.85 -15.61
CA GLY A 260 5.93 11.70 -16.52
C GLY A 260 5.25 11.99 -17.86
N MET A 261 4.17 12.78 -17.87
CA MET A 261 3.48 13.22 -19.10
C MET A 261 4.29 14.26 -19.89
N LEU A 262 5.00 15.15 -19.20
CA LEU A 262 5.76 16.24 -19.82
C LEU A 262 7.13 15.78 -20.37
N PHE A 263 7.87 14.99 -19.60
CA PHE A 263 9.26 14.63 -19.90
C PHE A 263 9.44 13.17 -20.35
N GLY A 264 8.39 12.35 -20.22
CA GLY A 264 8.44 10.92 -20.53
C GLY A 264 8.99 10.08 -19.36
N ALA A 265 8.65 8.79 -19.40
CA ALA A 265 8.97 7.86 -18.29
C ALA A 265 10.49 7.62 -18.11
N GLU A 266 11.26 7.60 -19.20
CA GLU A 266 12.71 7.36 -19.17
C GLU A 266 13.44 8.48 -18.44
N ASN A 267 13.11 9.74 -18.77
CA ASN A 267 13.70 10.92 -18.14
C ASN A 267 13.31 11.04 -16.66
N CYS A 268 12.06 10.69 -16.31
CA CYS A 268 11.66 10.61 -14.92
C CYS A 268 12.42 9.52 -14.14
N ASN A 269 12.69 8.37 -14.77
CA ASN A 269 13.50 7.33 -14.15
C ASN A 269 14.95 7.78 -13.92
N MET A 270 15.55 8.52 -14.86
CA MET A 270 16.89 9.10 -14.68
C MET A 270 16.91 10.08 -13.51
N LEU A 271 15.92 10.96 -13.39
CA LEU A 271 15.79 11.86 -12.26
C LEU A 271 15.63 11.10 -10.93
N MET A 272 14.77 10.06 -10.89
CA MET A 272 14.62 9.25 -9.68
C MET A 272 15.93 8.54 -9.31
N ALA A 273 16.71 8.08 -10.28
CA ALA A 273 18.03 7.50 -10.01
C ALA A 273 19.00 8.53 -9.41
N GLU A 274 19.00 9.77 -9.90
CA GLU A 274 19.83 10.86 -9.35
C GLU A 274 19.40 11.21 -7.92
N LEU A 275 18.09 11.33 -7.67
CA LEU A 275 17.52 11.49 -6.33
C LEU A 275 17.92 10.34 -5.40
N GLY A 276 17.83 9.11 -5.88
CA GLY A 276 18.27 7.92 -5.15
C GLY A 276 19.75 7.98 -4.75
N GLN A 277 20.62 8.43 -5.64
CA GLN A 277 22.04 8.64 -5.33
C GLN A 277 22.25 9.74 -4.28
N TYR A 278 21.55 10.87 -4.41
CA TYR A 278 21.60 11.95 -3.43
C TYR A 278 21.21 11.44 -2.04
N PHE A 279 20.08 10.78 -1.91
CA PHE A 279 19.62 10.25 -0.62
C PHE A 279 20.54 9.15 -0.08
N PHE A 280 21.10 8.30 -0.97
CA PHE A 280 22.08 7.31 -0.57
C PHE A 280 23.34 7.93 0.08
N HIS A 281 23.81 9.05 -0.46
CA HIS A 281 24.92 9.79 0.15
C HIS A 281 24.54 10.46 1.47
N LEU A 282 23.29 10.90 1.60
CA LEU A 282 22.77 11.54 2.81
C LEU A 282 22.57 10.54 3.97
N GLY A 283 21.88 9.41 3.71
CA GLY A 283 21.44 8.46 4.75
C GLY A 283 22.32 7.22 4.88
N GLY A 284 23.14 6.91 3.89
CA GLY A 284 23.98 5.71 3.88
C GLY A 284 23.30 4.44 3.39
N LYS A 285 24.08 3.37 3.30
CA LYS A 285 23.79 2.17 2.50
C LYS A 285 22.51 1.39 2.87
N PHE A 286 22.03 1.39 4.09
CA PHE A 286 20.91 0.54 4.53
C PHE A 286 19.79 1.32 5.21
N HIS A 287 19.83 2.64 5.06
CA HIS A 287 18.89 3.54 5.73
C HIS A 287 18.11 4.41 4.74
N VAL A 288 18.22 4.12 3.44
CA VAL A 288 17.54 4.86 2.38
C VAL A 288 16.76 3.90 1.51
N PHE A 289 15.49 4.24 1.30
CA PHE A 289 14.54 3.40 0.60
C PHE A 289 13.68 4.23 -0.35
N ARG A 290 13.21 3.60 -1.43
CA ARG A 290 12.13 4.12 -2.26
C ARG A 290 10.90 3.27 -2.01
N SER A 291 9.91 3.83 -1.32
CA SER A 291 8.72 3.08 -0.91
C SER A 291 7.59 3.13 -1.95
N ASP A 292 7.55 4.19 -2.74
CA ASP A 292 6.59 4.38 -3.82
C ASP A 292 7.28 5.01 -5.04
N ALA A 293 6.55 5.15 -6.14
CA ALA A 293 7.09 5.75 -7.38
C ALA A 293 7.69 7.15 -7.16
N ASP A 294 7.10 7.94 -6.26
CA ASP A 294 7.40 9.33 -5.97
C ASP A 294 7.91 9.58 -4.53
N THR A 295 8.11 8.52 -3.72
CA THR A 295 8.35 8.65 -2.29
C THR A 295 9.64 7.97 -1.86
N PHE A 296 10.53 8.73 -1.24
CA PHE A 296 11.77 8.28 -0.60
C PHE A 296 11.62 8.27 0.91
N VAL A 297 12.30 7.35 1.56
CA VAL A 297 12.32 7.21 3.02
C VAL A 297 13.76 7.12 3.50
N VAL A 298 14.12 7.93 4.48
CA VAL A 298 15.44 7.92 5.12
C VAL A 298 15.26 7.62 6.60
N MET A 299 15.88 6.56 7.09
CA MET A 299 15.95 6.23 8.51
C MET A 299 17.22 6.85 9.12
N THR A 300 17.12 7.46 10.28
CA THR A 300 18.25 8.12 10.94
C THR A 300 18.09 8.15 12.46
N ASP A 301 19.19 8.38 13.15
CA ASP A 301 19.19 8.64 14.59
C ASP A 301 18.46 9.96 14.91
N LYS A 302 17.88 10.02 16.11
CA LYS A 302 17.11 11.17 16.59
C LYS A 302 17.91 12.49 16.63
N ASP A 303 19.22 12.43 16.77
CA ASP A 303 20.08 13.62 16.87
C ASP A 303 20.45 14.22 15.50
N ARG A 304 20.31 13.45 14.41
CA ARG A 304 20.80 13.85 13.08
C ARG A 304 19.70 14.29 12.10
N TYR A 305 18.43 14.02 12.41
CA TYR A 305 17.35 14.25 11.44
C TYR A 305 17.20 15.72 11.04
N GLN A 306 17.38 16.67 11.97
CA GLN A 306 17.25 18.10 11.68
C GLN A 306 18.28 18.60 10.67
N GLU A 307 19.54 18.10 10.77
CA GLU A 307 20.58 18.42 9.81
C GLU A 307 20.27 17.83 8.43
N MET A 308 19.76 16.60 8.41
CA MET A 308 19.33 15.94 7.17
C MET A 308 18.15 16.66 6.49
N VAL A 309 17.14 17.07 7.25
CA VAL A 309 15.99 17.85 6.73
C VAL A 309 16.47 19.15 6.12
N LYS A 310 17.34 19.91 6.82
CA LYS A 310 17.93 21.14 6.27
C LYS A 310 18.73 20.90 4.98
N SER A 311 19.45 19.78 4.90
CA SER A 311 20.19 19.40 3.70
C SER A 311 19.22 19.11 2.52
N VAL A 312 18.11 18.42 2.81
CA VAL A 312 17.08 18.15 1.81
C VAL A 312 16.43 19.44 1.31
N GLU A 313 15.99 20.32 2.22
CA GLU A 313 15.40 21.63 1.85
C GLU A 313 16.37 22.49 1.04
N GLY A 314 17.64 22.54 1.46
CA GLY A 314 18.69 23.26 0.74
C GLY A 314 18.88 22.72 -0.68
N ARG A 315 18.94 21.40 -0.87
CA ARG A 315 19.12 20.79 -2.19
C ARG A 315 17.88 20.95 -3.09
N PHE A 316 16.68 20.89 -2.53
CA PHE A 316 15.43 21.04 -3.28
C PHE A 316 15.09 22.51 -3.62
N SER A 317 15.76 23.47 -2.99
CA SER A 317 15.74 24.88 -3.43
C SER A 317 16.63 25.16 -4.65
N GLU A 318 17.46 24.18 -5.05
CA GLU A 318 18.25 24.24 -6.27
C GLU A 318 17.58 23.42 -7.39
N GLU A 319 17.91 23.77 -8.64
CA GLU A 319 17.41 23.07 -9.80
C GLU A 319 17.98 21.64 -9.92
N TRP A 320 17.15 20.72 -10.39
CA TRP A 320 17.52 19.38 -10.80
C TRP A 320 17.61 19.32 -12.33
N LYS A 321 18.56 18.54 -12.83
CA LYS A 321 18.80 18.44 -14.27
C LYS A 321 18.08 17.21 -14.84
N ILE A 322 17.27 17.43 -15.87
CA ILE A 322 16.71 16.35 -16.70
C ILE A 322 17.15 16.61 -18.14
N GLU A 323 18.11 15.86 -18.67
CA GLU A 323 18.75 16.11 -19.95
C GLU A 323 19.32 17.54 -20.04
N GLU A 324 18.72 18.38 -20.90
CA GLU A 324 19.09 19.80 -21.03
C GLU A 324 18.18 20.74 -20.21
N ASN A 325 17.13 20.21 -19.58
CA ASN A 325 16.17 21.00 -18.81
C ASN A 325 16.59 21.07 -17.35
N HIS A 326 16.39 22.25 -16.76
CA HIS A 326 16.55 22.51 -15.35
C HIS A 326 15.19 22.75 -14.71
N ILE A 327 14.84 21.96 -13.66
CA ILE A 327 13.54 22.04 -13.00
C ILE A 327 13.69 22.16 -11.50
N LEU A 328 12.86 22.97 -10.89
CA LEU A 328 12.65 22.97 -9.45
C LEU A 328 11.61 21.88 -9.12
N LEU A 329 11.98 20.99 -8.21
CA LEU A 329 11.08 19.93 -7.77
C LEU A 329 10.28 20.39 -6.56
N ASP A 330 8.96 20.37 -6.69
CA ASP A 330 8.08 20.52 -5.55
C ASP A 330 8.06 19.24 -4.71
N HIS A 331 8.16 19.39 -3.39
CA HIS A 331 8.27 18.24 -2.49
C HIS A 331 7.57 18.48 -1.16
N THR A 332 7.36 17.43 -0.42
CA THR A 332 6.92 17.45 0.98
C THR A 332 7.79 16.53 1.80
N VAL A 333 8.29 17.02 2.93
CA VAL A 333 9.03 16.24 3.91
C VAL A 333 8.11 15.95 5.09
N MET A 334 8.00 14.68 5.48
CA MET A 334 7.28 14.27 6.69
C MET A 334 8.25 13.56 7.62
N ILE A 335 8.13 13.84 8.92
CA ILE A 335 9.04 13.33 9.94
C ILE A 335 8.22 12.54 10.96
N MET A 336 8.64 11.29 11.22
CA MET A 336 8.02 10.40 12.20
C MET A 336 9.09 9.85 13.14
N HIS A 337 8.79 9.72 14.42
CA HIS A 337 9.69 9.20 15.45
C HIS A 337 9.20 7.86 15.99
N TYR A 338 10.07 6.87 16.06
CA TYR A 338 9.73 5.61 16.72
C TYR A 338 10.57 5.43 18.00
N PRO A 339 10.01 4.80 19.04
CA PRO A 339 8.67 4.23 19.16
C PRO A 339 7.56 5.22 19.55
N LYS A 340 7.84 6.56 19.56
CA LYS A 340 6.89 7.59 20.03
C LYS A 340 5.60 7.64 19.20
N ASP A 341 5.73 7.72 17.88
CA ASP A 341 4.59 7.95 16.97
C ASP A 341 3.93 6.63 16.53
N PHE A 342 4.71 5.54 16.52
CA PHE A 342 4.23 4.19 16.21
C PHE A 342 5.14 3.12 16.84
N THR A 343 4.58 1.93 17.08
CA THR A 343 5.27 0.78 17.70
C THR A 343 5.26 -0.47 16.81
N THR A 344 4.45 -0.48 15.78
CA THR A 344 4.29 -1.62 14.87
C THR A 344 4.40 -1.21 13.41
N ILE A 345 4.75 -2.16 12.55
CA ILE A 345 4.84 -1.95 11.10
C ILE A 345 3.49 -1.50 10.48
N PRO A 346 2.35 -2.14 10.79
CA PRO A 346 1.05 -1.68 10.29
C PRO A 346 0.71 -0.24 10.70
N GLU A 347 1.03 0.16 11.94
CA GLU A 347 0.85 1.56 12.39
C GLU A 347 1.68 2.53 11.56
N PHE A 348 2.96 2.22 11.34
CA PHE A 348 3.84 3.04 10.50
C PHE A 348 3.23 3.29 9.11
N PHE A 349 2.85 2.22 8.40
CA PHE A 349 2.28 2.36 7.06
C PHE A 349 0.92 3.08 7.06
N GLY A 350 0.10 2.84 8.08
CA GLY A 350 -1.17 3.50 8.26
C GLY A 350 -1.02 5.00 8.49
N ILE A 351 -0.18 5.41 9.45
CA ILE A 351 0.10 6.82 9.76
C ILE A 351 0.77 7.50 8.55
N ARG A 352 1.74 6.86 7.91
CA ARG A 352 2.34 7.35 6.66
C ARG A 352 1.28 7.67 5.60
N SER A 353 0.37 6.73 5.35
CA SER A 353 -0.71 6.89 4.36
C SER A 353 -1.65 8.04 4.73
N TYR A 354 -1.98 8.19 6.01
CA TYR A 354 -2.78 9.29 6.53
C TYR A 354 -2.08 10.64 6.31
N LEU A 355 -0.82 10.77 6.72
CA LEU A 355 -0.02 11.99 6.54
C LEU A 355 0.12 12.39 5.07
N LEU A 356 0.34 11.41 4.18
CA LEU A 356 0.40 11.63 2.74
C LEU A 356 -0.93 12.19 2.19
N SER A 357 -2.07 11.74 2.72
CA SER A 357 -3.39 12.24 2.34
C SER A 357 -3.62 13.69 2.82
N VAL A 358 -3.26 13.97 4.06
CA VAL A 358 -3.35 15.32 4.66
C VAL A 358 -2.43 16.29 3.91
N ALA A 359 -1.21 15.88 3.59
CA ALA A 359 -0.26 16.69 2.82
C ALA A 359 -0.76 17.01 1.40
N SER A 360 -1.51 16.11 0.79
CA SER A 360 -2.07 16.31 -0.55
C SER A 360 -3.19 17.35 -0.57
N GLY A 361 -3.94 17.50 0.52
CA GLY A 361 -4.98 18.52 0.68
C GLY A 361 -4.44 19.92 1.02
N ASN A 362 -3.19 20.02 1.48
CA ASN A 362 -2.56 21.28 1.91
C ASN A 362 -1.63 21.87 0.83
N VAL A 363 -2.10 21.99 -0.39
CA VAL A 363 -1.32 22.61 -1.49
C VAL A 363 -0.96 24.05 -1.10
N GLY A 364 0.35 24.32 -0.94
CA GLY A 364 0.89 25.67 -0.67
C GLY A 364 1.18 26.01 0.81
N LYS A 365 1.04 25.05 1.74
CA LYS A 365 1.45 25.22 3.14
C LYS A 365 2.67 24.34 3.42
N GLU A 366 3.44 24.70 4.39
CA GLU A 366 4.72 24.18 4.89
C GLU A 366 5.28 22.93 4.22
N PRO A 367 6.49 23.00 3.63
CA PRO A 367 7.11 21.84 2.96
C PRO A 367 7.52 20.74 3.95
N VAL A 368 7.63 21.05 5.25
CA VAL A 368 8.04 20.09 6.30
C VAL A 368 6.91 19.91 7.30
N ILE A 369 6.51 18.68 7.52
CA ILE A 369 5.47 18.25 8.46
C ILE A 369 6.13 17.28 9.45
N GLU A 370 6.25 17.67 10.71
CA GLU A 370 6.68 16.79 11.80
C GLU A 370 5.43 16.26 12.53
N THR A 371 5.34 14.96 12.78
CA THR A 371 4.19 14.36 13.44
C THR A 371 4.01 14.91 14.85
N ASP A 372 2.79 15.29 15.15
CA ASP A 372 2.34 15.69 16.49
C ASP A 372 1.23 14.76 17.02
N GLU A 373 0.82 14.96 18.27
CA GLU A 373 -0.22 14.14 18.91
C GLU A 373 -1.57 14.28 18.18
N GLN A 374 -1.90 15.45 17.65
CA GLN A 374 -3.18 15.70 16.95
C GLN A 374 -3.24 14.90 15.63
N MET A 375 -2.13 14.81 14.91
CA MET A 375 -2.05 14.02 13.67
C MET A 375 -2.20 12.52 13.95
N ILE A 376 -1.59 12.04 15.02
CA ILE A 376 -1.71 10.64 15.44
C ILE A 376 -3.14 10.33 15.90
N GLU A 377 -3.75 11.21 16.70
CA GLU A 377 -5.17 11.09 17.09
C GLU A 377 -6.08 11.11 15.86
N GLY A 378 -5.80 12.00 14.88
CA GLY A 378 -6.53 12.06 13.61
C GLY A 378 -6.50 10.74 12.84
N TYR A 379 -5.35 10.08 12.77
CA TYR A 379 -5.22 8.74 12.17
C TYR A 379 -6.09 7.69 12.90
N TYR A 380 -6.03 7.63 14.21
CA TYR A 380 -6.85 6.68 14.97
C TYR A 380 -8.34 6.98 14.86
N ARG A 381 -8.73 8.27 14.86
CA ARG A 381 -10.10 8.69 14.63
C ARG A 381 -10.60 8.27 13.23
N GLN A 382 -9.79 8.46 12.20
CA GLN A 382 -10.13 7.99 10.85
C GLN A 382 -10.39 6.49 10.81
N ASN A 383 -9.53 5.68 11.44
CA ASN A 383 -9.72 4.21 11.50
C ASN A 383 -10.99 3.83 12.27
N GLN A 384 -11.31 4.53 13.38
CA GLN A 384 -12.56 4.30 14.10
C GLN A 384 -13.78 4.61 13.22
N ILE A 385 -13.75 5.74 12.50
CA ILE A 385 -14.84 6.12 11.58
C ILE A 385 -15.01 5.09 10.46
N GLU A 386 -13.92 4.55 9.91
CA GLU A 386 -13.97 3.50 8.89
C GLU A 386 -14.69 2.23 9.40
N MET A 387 -14.37 1.77 10.60
CA MET A 387 -15.05 0.63 11.22
C MET A 387 -16.53 0.90 11.50
N ILE A 388 -16.85 2.10 12.00
CA ILE A 388 -18.24 2.53 12.26
C ILE A 388 -19.02 2.59 10.96
N LEU A 389 -18.45 3.15 9.91
CA LEU A 389 -19.06 3.25 8.59
C LEU A 389 -19.37 1.87 8.01
N GLU A 390 -18.43 0.92 8.08
CA GLU A 390 -18.65 -0.45 7.64
C GLU A 390 -19.83 -1.10 8.38
N SER A 391 -19.92 -0.90 9.70
CA SER A 391 -21.03 -1.41 10.51
C SER A 391 -22.36 -0.73 10.12
N ALA A 392 -22.36 0.60 9.99
CA ALA A 392 -23.55 1.39 9.62
C ALA A 392 -24.08 1.00 8.23
N LEU A 393 -23.20 0.72 7.28
CA LEU A 393 -23.59 0.24 5.96
C LEU A 393 -24.19 -1.16 5.99
N ARG A 394 -23.65 -2.06 6.82
CA ARG A 394 -24.17 -3.42 7.00
C ARG A 394 -25.55 -3.40 7.65
N GLU A 395 -25.75 -2.56 8.65
CA GLU A 395 -27.01 -2.39 9.39
C GLU A 395 -27.99 -1.43 8.69
N ARG A 396 -27.57 -0.74 7.63
CA ARG A 396 -28.32 0.31 6.93
C ARG A 396 -28.78 1.42 7.89
N SER A 397 -27.93 1.81 8.83
CA SER A 397 -28.24 2.78 9.89
C SER A 397 -27.84 4.21 9.55
N ILE A 398 -27.33 4.47 8.35
CA ILE A 398 -27.09 5.84 7.86
C ILE A 398 -28.42 6.58 7.80
N GLN A 399 -28.45 7.75 8.43
CA GLN A 399 -29.65 8.61 8.46
C GLN A 399 -29.60 9.64 7.34
N VAL A 400 -30.76 10.05 6.85
CA VAL A 400 -30.90 11.14 5.88
C VAL A 400 -31.61 12.30 6.54
N TYR A 401 -30.96 13.45 6.50
CA TYR A 401 -31.51 14.74 6.91
C TYR A 401 -31.90 15.52 5.66
N TYR A 402 -32.90 16.37 5.78
CA TYR A 402 -33.44 17.14 4.67
C TYR A 402 -33.29 18.63 4.97
N GLN A 403 -32.62 19.36 4.07
CA GLN A 403 -32.51 20.82 4.17
C GLN A 403 -33.46 21.49 3.21
N PRO A 404 -34.29 22.48 3.69
CA PRO A 404 -35.26 23.16 2.85
C PRO A 404 -34.60 24.08 1.82
N ILE A 405 -35.15 24.07 0.60
CA ILE A 405 -34.85 25.03 -0.47
C ILE A 405 -36.09 25.88 -0.69
N TYR A 406 -35.91 27.20 -0.50
CA TYR A 406 -36.98 28.18 -0.55
C TYR A 406 -37.06 28.87 -1.90
N SER A 407 -38.27 29.02 -2.46
CA SER A 407 -38.52 29.78 -3.68
C SER A 407 -38.83 31.21 -3.36
N LEU A 408 -38.00 32.16 -3.81
CA LEU A 408 -38.23 33.60 -3.67
C LEU A 408 -39.48 34.07 -4.42
N LYS A 409 -39.81 33.43 -5.53
CA LYS A 409 -40.98 33.70 -6.35
C LYS A 409 -42.28 33.24 -5.70
N GLU A 410 -42.27 31.99 -5.18
CA GLU A 410 -43.47 31.35 -4.64
C GLU A 410 -43.67 31.59 -3.14
N LYS A 411 -42.66 32.16 -2.50
CA LYS A 411 -42.62 32.46 -1.06
C LYS A 411 -42.92 31.24 -0.18
N ARG A 412 -42.42 30.06 -0.59
CA ARG A 412 -42.57 28.79 0.14
C ARG A 412 -41.39 27.84 -0.12
N ILE A 413 -41.29 26.83 0.72
CA ILE A 413 -40.35 25.69 0.52
C ILE A 413 -40.86 24.83 -0.62
N VAL A 414 -40.08 24.59 -1.64
CA VAL A 414 -40.47 23.85 -2.86
C VAL A 414 -39.62 22.61 -3.14
N SER A 415 -38.42 22.55 -2.59
CA SER A 415 -37.50 21.44 -2.76
C SER A 415 -36.73 21.16 -1.46
N LEU A 416 -36.06 20.03 -1.40
CA LEU A 416 -35.24 19.62 -0.25
C LEU A 416 -33.91 19.09 -0.78
N GLU A 417 -32.82 19.34 -0.06
CA GLU A 417 -31.56 18.63 -0.26
C GLU A 417 -31.43 17.50 0.75
N ALA A 418 -31.08 16.30 0.28
CA ALA A 418 -30.87 15.10 1.09
C ALA A 418 -29.40 14.98 1.50
N LEU A 419 -29.17 14.99 2.79
CA LEU A 419 -27.84 15.04 3.39
C LEU A 419 -27.61 13.81 4.29
N ALA A 420 -26.65 12.96 3.94
CA ALA A 420 -26.28 11.79 4.75
C ALA A 420 -25.74 12.22 6.13
N ARG A 421 -26.13 11.48 7.17
CA ARG A 421 -25.69 11.68 8.55
C ARG A 421 -25.26 10.34 9.15
N LEU A 422 -24.10 10.32 9.80
CA LEU A 422 -23.58 9.16 10.49
C LEU A 422 -23.54 9.42 11.99
N PHE A 423 -24.07 8.48 12.77
CA PHE A 423 -24.07 8.55 14.22
C PHE A 423 -23.52 7.25 14.78
N ASP A 424 -22.78 7.36 15.86
CA ASP A 424 -22.26 6.23 16.64
C ASP A 424 -22.54 6.41 18.13
N GLY A 425 -22.59 5.30 18.87
CA GLY A 425 -22.88 5.32 20.29
C GLY A 425 -21.79 5.95 21.17
N GLU A 426 -20.54 5.91 20.73
CA GLU A 426 -19.38 6.45 21.46
C GLU A 426 -18.94 7.80 20.90
N LEU A 427 -18.79 7.92 19.57
CA LEU A 427 -18.35 9.16 18.92
C LEU A 427 -19.48 10.20 18.73
N GLY A 428 -20.73 9.80 18.91
CA GLY A 428 -21.89 10.65 18.67
C GLY A 428 -22.08 10.99 17.19
N TYR A 429 -22.29 12.26 16.87
CA TYR A 429 -22.43 12.73 15.50
C TYR A 429 -21.05 12.78 14.79
N ILE A 430 -20.95 12.10 13.65
CA ILE A 430 -19.78 12.11 12.78
C ILE A 430 -20.11 12.96 11.55
N PRO A 431 -19.40 14.10 11.34
CA PRO A 431 -19.64 15.00 10.21
C PRO A 431 -19.40 14.33 8.84
N PRO A 432 -20.17 14.71 7.78
CA PRO A 432 -19.92 14.24 6.42
C PRO A 432 -18.49 14.49 5.93
N ALA A 433 -17.89 15.62 6.31
CA ALA A 433 -16.50 15.94 5.97
C ALA A 433 -15.46 14.93 6.50
N GLU A 434 -15.81 14.13 7.52
CA GLU A 434 -14.93 13.08 8.03
C GLU A 434 -15.21 11.72 7.36
N PHE A 435 -16.48 11.31 7.18
CA PHE A 435 -16.77 9.96 6.69
C PHE A 435 -16.93 9.84 5.16
N ILE A 436 -17.33 10.91 4.46
CA ILE A 436 -17.49 10.88 2.99
C ILE A 436 -16.15 10.63 2.29
N PRO A 437 -15.04 11.35 2.62
CA PRO A 437 -13.73 11.05 2.00
C PRO A 437 -13.25 9.61 2.25
N ILE A 438 -13.54 9.03 3.41
CA ILE A 438 -13.24 7.63 3.72
C ILE A 438 -14.07 6.71 2.82
N ALA A 439 -15.38 6.98 2.70
CA ALA A 439 -16.29 6.20 1.85
C ALA A 439 -15.90 6.28 0.36
N GLU A 440 -15.44 7.42 -0.11
CA GLU A 440 -14.95 7.58 -1.50
C GLU A 440 -13.68 6.78 -1.74
N LYS A 441 -12.72 6.82 -0.81
CA LYS A 441 -11.45 6.11 -0.90
C LYS A 441 -11.61 4.60 -0.96
N ASN A 442 -12.54 4.02 -0.19
CA ASN A 442 -12.76 2.58 -0.12
C ASN A 442 -13.93 2.09 -1.01
N GLY A 443 -14.64 3.00 -1.70
CA GLY A 443 -15.75 2.69 -2.61
C GLY A 443 -17.11 2.52 -1.92
N ASP A 444 -17.21 2.68 -0.60
CA ASP A 444 -18.47 2.55 0.16
C ASP A 444 -19.47 3.68 -0.14
N ILE A 445 -19.00 4.77 -0.74
CA ILE A 445 -19.84 5.89 -1.17
C ILE A 445 -20.97 5.45 -2.12
N ILE A 446 -20.76 4.39 -2.90
CA ILE A 446 -21.77 3.80 -3.77
C ILE A 446 -22.96 3.27 -2.94
N ARG A 447 -22.65 2.54 -1.86
CA ARG A 447 -23.66 1.98 -0.95
C ARG A 447 -24.38 3.06 -0.15
N ILE A 448 -23.65 4.11 0.25
CA ILE A 448 -24.25 5.31 0.88
C ILE A 448 -25.27 5.93 -0.06
N GLY A 449 -24.91 6.16 -1.32
CA GLY A 449 -25.80 6.74 -2.31
C GLY A 449 -27.06 5.91 -2.56
N GLU A 450 -26.96 4.58 -2.60
CA GLU A 450 -28.13 3.68 -2.69
C GLU A 450 -29.05 3.82 -1.48
N ILE A 451 -28.49 3.88 -0.26
CA ILE A 451 -29.28 4.06 0.97
C ILE A 451 -29.97 5.42 0.96
N VAL A 452 -29.27 6.51 0.63
CA VAL A 452 -29.82 7.87 0.57
C VAL A 452 -30.95 7.94 -0.45
N LEU A 453 -30.74 7.41 -1.67
CA LEU A 453 -31.77 7.38 -2.71
C LEU A 453 -33.01 6.59 -2.25
N GLU A 454 -32.82 5.43 -1.62
CA GLU A 454 -33.94 4.62 -1.12
C GLU A 454 -34.71 5.34 -0.01
N GLU A 455 -34.06 6.01 0.92
CA GLU A 455 -34.70 6.79 1.98
C GLU A 455 -35.43 8.03 1.40
N CYS A 456 -34.88 8.70 0.39
CA CYS A 456 -35.56 9.77 -0.33
C CYS A 456 -36.82 9.27 -1.04
N CYS A 457 -36.75 8.10 -1.67
CA CYS A 457 -37.93 7.48 -2.30
C CYS A 457 -39.02 7.12 -1.28
N LYS A 458 -38.65 6.60 -0.11
CA LYS A 458 -39.58 6.35 1.00
C LYS A 458 -40.24 7.61 1.48
N PHE A 459 -39.46 8.68 1.69
CA PHE A 459 -39.94 10.00 2.10
C PHE A 459 -40.97 10.54 1.09
N LEU A 460 -40.63 10.56 -0.19
CA LEU A 460 -41.51 11.05 -1.27
C LEU A 460 -42.79 10.25 -1.36
N SER A 461 -42.71 8.92 -1.38
CA SER A 461 -43.86 8.03 -1.47
C SER A 461 -44.83 8.21 -0.29
N LYS A 462 -44.30 8.21 0.93
CA LYS A 462 -45.08 8.22 2.16
C LYS A 462 -45.68 9.60 2.48
N HIS A 463 -44.97 10.68 2.18
CA HIS A 463 -45.32 12.01 2.68
C HIS A 463 -45.71 13.03 1.62
N VAL A 464 -45.08 12.96 0.44
CA VAL A 464 -45.29 13.95 -0.63
C VAL A 464 -46.37 13.49 -1.58
N LEU A 465 -46.26 12.28 -2.13
CA LEU A 465 -47.27 11.72 -3.06
C LEU A 465 -48.62 11.45 -2.39
N SER A 466 -48.58 11.07 -1.13
CA SER A 466 -49.84 10.87 -0.33
C SER A 466 -50.46 12.17 0.14
N ASN A 467 -49.73 13.28 0.14
CA ASN A 467 -50.18 14.60 0.61
C ASN A 467 -49.60 15.73 -0.24
N MET A 468 -50.18 15.98 -1.40
CA MET A 468 -49.76 17.03 -2.33
C MET A 468 -49.74 18.46 -1.75
N SER A 469 -50.42 18.67 -0.59
CA SER A 469 -50.47 19.97 0.08
C SER A 469 -49.10 20.42 0.69
N LEU A 470 -48.13 19.51 0.83
CA LEU A 470 -46.77 19.90 1.27
C LEU A 470 -46.05 20.83 0.29
N GLY A 471 -46.40 20.76 -1.00
CA GLY A 471 -45.87 21.65 -2.02
C GLY A 471 -44.43 21.34 -2.46
N ILE A 472 -43.84 20.22 -2.01
CA ILE A 472 -42.53 19.77 -2.41
C ILE A 472 -42.57 19.15 -3.81
N ARG A 473 -41.67 19.61 -4.69
CA ARG A 473 -41.58 19.19 -6.10
C ARG A 473 -40.50 18.15 -6.34
N SER A 474 -39.36 18.31 -5.64
CA SER A 474 -38.21 17.45 -5.84
C SER A 474 -37.37 17.29 -4.56
N ILE A 475 -36.55 16.25 -4.55
CA ILE A 475 -35.43 16.10 -3.61
C ILE A 475 -34.13 16.08 -4.41
N GLN A 476 -33.18 16.87 -3.97
CA GLN A 476 -31.83 16.93 -4.52
C GLN A 476 -30.96 15.93 -3.77
N ILE A 477 -30.14 15.15 -4.50
CA ILE A 477 -29.31 14.09 -3.98
C ILE A 477 -27.90 14.22 -4.56
N ASN A 478 -26.91 14.35 -3.69
CA ASN A 478 -25.50 14.40 -4.05
C ASN A 478 -25.05 13.08 -4.66
N ILE A 479 -24.30 13.14 -5.76
CA ILE A 479 -23.71 11.99 -6.43
C ILE A 479 -22.20 12.18 -6.55
N SER A 480 -21.43 11.18 -6.09
CA SER A 480 -19.97 11.24 -6.09
C SER A 480 -19.34 10.87 -7.43
N VAL A 481 -18.06 11.26 -7.61
CA VAL A 481 -17.24 10.84 -8.76
C VAL A 481 -17.25 9.32 -8.92
N ALA A 482 -17.09 8.56 -7.82
CA ALA A 482 -17.05 7.11 -7.85
C ALA A 482 -18.37 6.48 -8.37
N GLN A 483 -19.52 7.08 -8.04
CA GLN A 483 -20.81 6.64 -8.57
C GLN A 483 -20.93 6.98 -10.07
N CYS A 484 -20.48 8.15 -10.47
CA CYS A 484 -20.50 8.56 -11.88
C CYS A 484 -19.57 7.73 -12.76
N MET A 485 -18.51 7.13 -12.19
CA MET A 485 -17.62 6.21 -12.89
C MET A 485 -18.22 4.81 -13.13
N GLN A 486 -19.36 4.49 -12.55
CA GLN A 486 -20.06 3.24 -12.82
C GLN A 486 -20.64 3.24 -14.23
N GLN A 487 -20.44 2.15 -14.99
CA GLN A 487 -20.97 2.04 -16.35
C GLN A 487 -22.51 2.00 -16.41
N ASN A 488 -23.17 1.53 -15.33
CA ASN A 488 -24.60 1.25 -15.31
C ASN A 488 -25.33 2.09 -14.24
N LEU A 489 -25.07 3.40 -14.20
CA LEU A 489 -25.67 4.31 -13.21
C LEU A 489 -27.22 4.34 -13.31
N LYS A 490 -27.75 4.26 -14.52
CA LYS A 490 -29.19 4.20 -14.79
C LYS A 490 -29.85 2.96 -14.17
N GLU A 491 -29.20 1.81 -14.32
CA GLU A 491 -29.67 0.53 -13.73
C GLU A 491 -29.57 0.51 -12.20
N ALA A 492 -28.71 1.33 -11.62
CA ALA A 492 -28.63 1.49 -10.17
C ALA A 492 -29.78 2.38 -9.63
N ILE A 493 -30.20 3.41 -10.36
CA ILE A 493 -31.15 4.42 -9.90
C ILE A 493 -32.61 4.06 -10.23
N LEU A 494 -32.92 3.77 -11.50
CA LEU A 494 -34.32 3.63 -11.95
C LEU A 494 -35.11 2.50 -11.26
N PRO A 495 -34.53 1.32 -10.97
CA PRO A 495 -35.28 0.28 -10.26
C PRO A 495 -35.71 0.70 -8.85
N ILE A 496 -34.92 1.54 -8.15
CA ILE A 496 -35.29 2.04 -6.83
C ILE A 496 -36.48 3.00 -6.94
N LEU A 497 -36.49 3.92 -7.92
CA LEU A 497 -37.59 4.83 -8.15
C LEU A 497 -38.88 4.03 -8.51
N GLN A 498 -38.76 3.03 -9.38
CA GLN A 498 -39.88 2.17 -9.76
C GLN A 498 -40.47 1.38 -8.58
N LYS A 499 -39.61 0.85 -7.73
CA LYS A 499 -40.03 0.12 -6.50
C LYS A 499 -40.93 0.95 -5.60
N TYR A 500 -40.69 2.25 -5.49
CA TYR A 500 -41.47 3.17 -4.65
C TYR A 500 -42.47 4.02 -5.42
N HIS A 501 -42.62 3.78 -6.74
CA HIS A 501 -43.51 4.50 -7.65
C HIS A 501 -43.24 6.04 -7.67
N ILE A 502 -41.96 6.43 -7.62
CA ILE A 502 -41.55 7.84 -7.65
C ILE A 502 -41.45 8.33 -9.09
N PRO A 503 -42.13 9.43 -9.46
CA PRO A 503 -41.86 10.11 -10.73
C PRO A 503 -40.40 10.56 -10.81
N THR A 504 -39.76 10.26 -11.92
CA THR A 504 -38.32 10.60 -12.09
C THR A 504 -38.04 12.10 -11.98
N SER A 505 -38.99 12.94 -12.37
CA SER A 505 -38.97 14.39 -12.23
C SER A 505 -38.92 14.92 -10.80
N MET A 506 -39.14 14.06 -9.80
CA MET A 506 -39.02 14.43 -8.39
C MET A 506 -37.61 14.23 -7.82
N ILE A 507 -36.68 13.74 -8.63
CA ILE A 507 -35.28 13.55 -8.24
C ILE A 507 -34.41 14.50 -9.07
N VAL A 508 -33.54 15.24 -8.37
CA VAL A 508 -32.48 16.04 -8.93
C VAL A 508 -31.14 15.47 -8.44
N LEU A 509 -30.24 15.17 -9.35
CA LEU A 509 -28.89 14.69 -8.98
C LEU A 509 -27.94 15.88 -8.97
N GLU A 510 -27.25 16.07 -7.84
CA GLU A 510 -26.27 17.12 -7.65
C GLU A 510 -24.87 16.61 -7.95
N LEU A 511 -24.16 17.34 -8.78
CA LEU A 511 -22.80 17.03 -9.23
C LEU A 511 -21.90 18.21 -8.92
N THR A 512 -20.85 17.96 -8.16
CA THR A 512 -19.82 18.97 -7.96
C THR A 512 -19.06 19.26 -9.27
N GLU A 513 -18.50 20.46 -9.36
CA GLU A 513 -17.64 20.85 -10.46
C GLU A 513 -16.55 19.84 -10.79
N SER A 514 -15.86 19.32 -9.75
CA SER A 514 -14.79 18.34 -9.87
C SER A 514 -15.24 17.01 -10.49
N THR A 515 -16.50 16.62 -10.26
CA THR A 515 -17.08 15.38 -10.82
C THR A 515 -17.20 15.47 -12.34
N ALA A 516 -17.63 16.59 -12.86
CA ALA A 516 -17.79 16.81 -14.31
C ALA A 516 -16.43 16.80 -15.06
N ILE A 517 -15.33 17.16 -14.39
CA ILE A 517 -13.98 17.22 -14.98
C ILE A 517 -13.36 15.83 -15.15
N ASN A 518 -13.56 14.92 -14.19
CA ASN A 518 -12.81 13.67 -14.15
C ASN A 518 -13.19 12.65 -15.23
N ALA A 519 -14.45 12.63 -15.70
CA ALA A 519 -14.92 11.69 -16.72
C ALA A 519 -15.95 12.32 -17.66
N PRO A 520 -15.60 13.33 -18.46
CA PRO A 520 -16.60 14.14 -19.18
C PRO A 520 -17.43 13.35 -20.19
N ALA A 521 -16.86 12.37 -20.88
CA ALA A 521 -17.61 11.57 -21.87
C ALA A 521 -18.61 10.62 -21.22
N LEU A 522 -18.25 10.01 -20.10
CA LEU A 522 -19.13 9.12 -19.32
C LEU A 522 -20.25 9.91 -18.64
N MET A 523 -19.92 11.09 -18.12
CA MET A 523 -20.89 12.00 -17.55
C MET A 523 -21.94 12.46 -18.57
N GLU A 524 -21.50 12.86 -19.77
CA GLU A 524 -22.41 13.24 -20.87
C GLU A 524 -23.35 12.11 -21.23
N HIS A 525 -22.86 10.88 -21.25
CA HIS A 525 -23.68 9.69 -21.48
C HIS A 525 -24.71 9.50 -20.38
N HIS A 526 -24.33 9.56 -19.09
CA HIS A 526 -25.24 9.41 -17.96
C HIS A 526 -26.29 10.51 -17.90
N MET A 527 -25.89 11.77 -18.08
CA MET A 527 -26.83 12.90 -18.10
C MET A 527 -27.85 12.79 -19.22
N LYS A 528 -27.44 12.26 -20.37
CA LYS A 528 -28.37 11.98 -21.47
C LYS A 528 -29.33 10.85 -21.12
N GLU A 529 -28.84 9.68 -20.69
CA GLU A 529 -29.69 8.52 -20.42
C GLU A 529 -30.66 8.73 -19.27
N LEU A 530 -30.23 9.39 -18.19
CA LEU A 530 -31.07 9.70 -17.03
C LEU A 530 -31.98 10.91 -17.31
N GLY A 531 -31.51 11.90 -18.08
CA GLY A 531 -32.32 13.01 -18.54
C GLY A 531 -33.45 12.58 -19.46
N ASP A 532 -33.18 11.65 -20.41
CA ASP A 532 -34.22 11.03 -21.26
C ASP A 532 -35.25 10.26 -20.40
N ALA A 533 -34.87 9.75 -19.24
CA ALA A 533 -35.78 9.14 -18.26
C ALA A 533 -36.51 10.17 -17.37
N GLY A 534 -36.19 11.45 -17.46
CA GLY A 534 -36.84 12.55 -16.76
C GLY A 534 -36.19 12.96 -15.43
N ILE A 535 -34.96 12.51 -15.14
CA ILE A 535 -34.17 12.97 -13.97
C ILE A 535 -33.47 14.26 -14.33
N SER A 536 -33.49 15.25 -13.45
CA SER A 536 -32.79 16.53 -13.59
C SER A 536 -31.43 16.51 -12.94
N PHE A 537 -30.53 17.41 -13.38
CA PHE A 537 -29.18 17.56 -12.82
C PHE A 537 -28.96 19.00 -12.38
N ALA A 538 -28.36 19.16 -11.19
CA ALA A 538 -27.90 20.43 -10.66
C ALA A 538 -26.35 20.42 -10.58
N MET A 539 -25.74 21.56 -10.91
CA MET A 539 -24.32 21.79 -10.66
C MET A 539 -24.16 22.34 -9.26
N ASP A 540 -23.40 21.61 -8.43
CA ASP A 540 -23.13 22.00 -7.04
C ASP A 540 -21.74 22.63 -6.89
N ASP A 541 -21.53 23.37 -5.78
CA ASP A 541 -20.28 24.08 -5.43
C ASP A 541 -19.77 25.04 -6.52
N TYR A 542 -20.69 25.67 -7.29
CA TYR A 542 -20.31 26.56 -8.39
C TYR A 542 -19.49 27.75 -7.88
N GLY A 543 -18.29 27.92 -8.48
CA GLY A 543 -17.37 29.02 -8.23
C GLY A 543 -16.24 28.73 -7.24
N THR A 544 -16.14 27.50 -6.73
CA THR A 544 -15.04 27.11 -5.80
C THR A 544 -13.79 26.58 -6.51
N GLY A 545 -13.87 26.22 -7.80
CA GLY A 545 -12.80 25.57 -8.52
C GLY A 545 -12.47 26.16 -9.88
N SER A 546 -12.09 25.29 -10.81
CA SER A 546 -11.67 25.63 -12.17
C SER A 546 -12.84 25.66 -13.15
N ALA A 547 -14.12 25.68 -12.69
CA ALA A 547 -15.24 25.66 -13.61
C ALA A 547 -15.20 26.86 -14.54
N ASN A 548 -14.97 26.56 -15.79
CA ASN A 548 -15.24 27.48 -16.87
C ASN A 548 -16.71 27.35 -17.23
N CYS A 549 -17.36 28.44 -17.62
CA CYS A 549 -18.68 28.43 -18.31
C CYS A 549 -18.77 27.39 -19.43
N SER A 550 -17.65 26.80 -19.85
CA SER A 550 -17.57 25.71 -20.80
C SER A 550 -18.32 24.44 -20.37
N TYR A 551 -18.42 24.15 -19.08
CA TYR A 551 -19.17 22.98 -18.57
C TYR A 551 -20.68 23.22 -18.66
N LEU A 552 -21.15 24.43 -18.38
CA LEU A 552 -22.55 24.82 -18.57
C LEU A 552 -22.98 24.81 -20.05
N MET A 553 -22.03 25.01 -20.96
CA MET A 553 -22.30 24.89 -22.41
C MET A 553 -22.31 23.44 -22.87
N ARG A 554 -21.62 22.56 -22.17
CA ARG A 554 -21.46 21.15 -22.56
C ARG A 554 -22.53 20.23 -21.95
N PHE A 555 -22.86 20.46 -20.68
CA PHE A 555 -23.74 19.59 -19.94
C PHE A 555 -25.11 20.24 -19.73
N PRO A 556 -26.22 19.50 -19.86
CA PRO A 556 -27.57 20.01 -19.75
C PRO A 556 -28.01 20.13 -18.27
N PHE A 557 -27.35 21.00 -17.50
CA PHE A 557 -27.78 21.31 -16.15
C PHE A 557 -29.09 22.12 -16.16
N GLN A 558 -30.01 21.74 -15.29
CA GLN A 558 -31.28 22.44 -15.11
C GLN A 558 -31.25 23.42 -13.94
N GLU A 559 -30.23 23.38 -13.10
CA GLU A 559 -30.06 24.25 -11.95
C GLU A 559 -28.58 24.40 -11.61
N VAL A 560 -28.20 25.53 -11.02
CA VAL A 560 -26.84 25.81 -10.52
C VAL A 560 -26.92 26.27 -9.07
N LYS A 561 -26.15 25.64 -8.18
CA LYS A 561 -26.06 26.01 -6.77
C LYS A 561 -24.77 26.81 -6.56
N MET A 562 -24.92 28.06 -6.15
CA MET A 562 -23.80 28.94 -5.81
C MET A 562 -23.35 28.63 -4.39
N ASP A 563 -22.08 28.25 -4.26
CA ASP A 563 -21.47 27.87 -2.99
C ASP A 563 -21.54 28.96 -1.91
N ARG A 564 -21.56 28.55 -0.65
CA ARG A 564 -21.60 29.39 0.52
C ARG A 564 -20.46 30.43 0.57
N ASP A 565 -19.23 30.04 0.21
CA ASP A 565 -18.06 30.92 0.28
C ASP A 565 -18.19 32.05 -0.75
N MET A 566 -18.79 31.77 -1.92
CA MET A 566 -19.16 32.81 -2.90
C MET A 566 -20.22 33.78 -2.33
N THR A 567 -21.23 33.24 -1.67
CA THR A 567 -22.25 34.06 -0.99
C THR A 567 -21.62 34.94 0.06
N LEU A 568 -20.73 34.45 0.89
CA LEU A 568 -20.01 35.23 1.90
C LEU A 568 -19.08 36.25 1.25
N ALA A 569 -18.39 35.93 0.17
CA ALA A 569 -17.53 36.85 -0.56
C ALA A 569 -18.32 37.99 -1.17
N TYR A 570 -19.55 37.77 -1.68
CA TYR A 570 -20.44 38.80 -2.21
C TYR A 570 -20.68 39.92 -1.20
N PHE A 571 -20.93 39.60 0.08
CA PHE A 571 -21.22 40.57 1.11
C PHE A 571 -19.99 41.23 1.73
N ASN A 572 -18.79 40.64 1.56
CA ASN A 572 -17.56 41.10 2.21
C ASN A 572 -16.52 41.72 1.26
N ASN A 573 -16.69 41.57 -0.08
CA ASN A 573 -15.68 41.99 -1.06
C ASN A 573 -16.34 42.62 -2.28
N GLU A 574 -15.98 43.88 -2.60
CA GLU A 574 -16.55 44.62 -3.70
C GLU A 574 -16.24 44.01 -5.08
N THR A 575 -15.03 43.46 -5.27
CA THR A 575 -14.65 42.77 -6.51
C THR A 575 -15.47 41.48 -6.70
N ALA A 576 -15.62 40.70 -5.64
CA ALA A 576 -16.46 39.51 -5.65
C ALA A 576 -17.91 39.83 -5.96
N ARG A 577 -18.44 40.94 -5.40
CA ARG A 577 -19.79 41.43 -5.67
C ARG A 577 -20.01 41.62 -7.18
N ILE A 578 -19.11 42.38 -7.85
CA ILE A 578 -19.21 42.67 -9.29
C ILE A 578 -19.18 41.36 -10.10
N VAL A 579 -18.28 40.41 -9.75
CA VAL A 579 -18.16 39.13 -10.44
C VAL A 579 -19.46 38.33 -10.31
N ILE A 580 -19.96 38.17 -9.06
CA ILE A 580 -21.12 37.35 -8.75
C ILE A 580 -22.40 37.92 -9.36
N GLU A 581 -22.59 39.27 -9.38
CA GLU A 581 -23.72 39.89 -10.08
C GLU A 581 -23.70 39.59 -11.59
N ASN A 582 -22.51 39.52 -12.21
CA ASN A 582 -22.41 39.15 -13.62
C ASN A 582 -22.72 37.66 -13.84
N GLU A 583 -22.30 36.77 -12.93
CA GLU A 583 -22.64 35.33 -12.98
C GLU A 583 -24.16 35.12 -12.86
N ILE A 584 -24.82 35.75 -11.89
CA ILE A 584 -26.28 35.69 -11.72
C ILE A 584 -26.99 36.15 -13.02
N ARG A 585 -26.55 37.25 -13.63
CA ARG A 585 -27.12 37.75 -14.90
C ARG A 585 -26.85 36.77 -16.06
N THR A 586 -25.74 36.11 -16.04
CA THR A 586 -25.40 35.09 -17.06
C THR A 586 -26.34 33.89 -16.96
N MET A 587 -26.58 33.36 -15.75
CA MET A 587 -27.52 32.24 -15.54
C MET A 587 -28.95 32.66 -15.94
N GLN A 588 -29.40 33.84 -15.59
CA GLN A 588 -30.71 34.34 -16.02
C GLN A 588 -30.85 34.40 -17.53
N LYS A 589 -29.83 34.87 -18.27
CA LYS A 589 -29.83 34.89 -19.73
C LYS A 589 -29.84 33.50 -20.38
N LEU A 590 -29.19 32.53 -19.72
CA LEU A 590 -29.20 31.14 -20.14
C LEU A 590 -30.52 30.45 -19.79
N GLY A 591 -31.36 31.05 -18.92
CA GLY A 591 -32.58 30.41 -18.43
C GLY A 591 -32.35 29.30 -17.45
N ILE A 592 -31.18 29.27 -16.78
CA ILE A 592 -30.80 28.30 -15.77
C ILE A 592 -31.08 28.92 -14.39
N PRO A 593 -32.05 28.40 -13.62
CA PRO A 593 -32.32 28.86 -12.28
C PRO A 593 -31.12 28.63 -11.34
N MET A 594 -30.98 29.59 -10.39
CA MET A 594 -29.88 29.56 -9.42
C MET A 594 -30.41 29.35 -8.01
N VAL A 595 -29.75 28.47 -7.26
CA VAL A 595 -29.88 28.34 -5.80
C VAL A 595 -28.68 29.06 -5.16
N VAL A 596 -28.92 29.98 -4.27
CA VAL A 596 -27.85 30.62 -3.48
C VAL A 596 -27.78 29.98 -2.12
N GLU A 597 -26.63 29.42 -1.80
CA GLU A 597 -26.38 28.72 -0.54
C GLU A 597 -25.84 29.63 0.55
N GLY A 598 -25.95 29.18 1.81
CA GLY A 598 -25.35 29.87 2.96
C GLY A 598 -26.00 31.18 3.35
N VAL A 599 -27.27 31.41 2.98
CA VAL A 599 -28.03 32.58 3.41
C VAL A 599 -28.47 32.39 4.86
N GLU A 600 -27.95 33.27 5.75
CA GLU A 600 -28.17 33.20 7.20
C GLU A 600 -28.99 34.38 7.76
N LYS A 601 -29.20 35.42 6.94
CA LYS A 601 -29.86 36.69 7.38
C LYS A 601 -30.89 37.15 6.37
N LEU A 602 -31.90 37.89 6.86
CA LEU A 602 -32.96 38.47 6.02
C LEU A 602 -32.39 39.41 4.97
N GLU A 603 -31.47 40.28 5.33
CA GLU A 603 -30.85 41.24 4.41
C GLU A 603 -30.15 40.57 3.23
N GLN A 604 -29.55 39.39 3.47
CA GLN A 604 -28.96 38.62 2.41
C GLN A 604 -30.02 38.09 1.45
N SER A 605 -31.13 37.58 1.99
CA SER A 605 -32.25 37.09 1.19
C SER A 605 -32.90 38.17 0.34
N GLU A 606 -33.15 39.35 0.92
CA GLU A 606 -33.71 40.50 0.20
C GLU A 606 -32.81 40.99 -0.93
N GLU A 607 -31.49 40.98 -0.71
CA GLU A 607 -30.53 41.34 -1.75
C GLU A 607 -30.51 40.31 -2.91
N MET A 608 -30.56 39.01 -2.60
CA MET A 608 -30.62 37.96 -3.63
C MET A 608 -31.95 38.05 -4.41
N GLU A 609 -33.05 38.34 -3.73
CA GLU A 609 -34.33 38.60 -4.39
C GLU A 609 -34.27 39.79 -5.33
N ARG A 610 -33.63 40.90 -4.90
CA ARG A 610 -33.42 42.08 -5.75
C ARG A 610 -32.58 41.81 -7.00
N LEU A 611 -31.62 40.88 -6.89
CA LEU A 611 -30.78 40.40 -8.02
C LEU A 611 -31.54 39.45 -8.94
N GLY A 612 -32.73 38.98 -8.56
CA GLY A 612 -33.59 38.09 -9.34
C GLY A 612 -33.18 36.62 -9.27
N VAL A 613 -32.56 36.21 -8.16
CA VAL A 613 -32.30 34.81 -7.86
C VAL A 613 -33.62 34.07 -7.63
N GLU A 614 -33.71 32.80 -8.06
CA GLU A 614 -34.97 32.05 -7.97
C GLU A 614 -35.12 31.30 -6.65
N TYR A 615 -34.01 30.72 -6.14
CA TYR A 615 -34.02 29.85 -4.95
C TYR A 615 -32.94 30.22 -3.95
N ILE A 616 -33.23 29.99 -2.69
CA ILE A 616 -32.29 30.14 -1.58
C ILE A 616 -32.27 28.93 -0.69
N GLN A 617 -31.06 28.59 -0.25
CA GLN A 617 -30.79 27.58 0.77
C GLN A 617 -29.89 28.17 1.85
N GLY A 618 -30.27 28.02 3.11
CA GLY A 618 -29.46 28.50 4.22
C GLY A 618 -30.19 28.45 5.55
N TYR A 619 -29.46 28.73 6.62
CA TYR A 619 -29.99 28.60 7.98
C TYR A 619 -31.08 29.62 8.30
N TYR A 620 -31.19 30.65 7.51
CA TYR A 620 -32.33 31.58 7.62
C TYR A 620 -33.67 30.90 7.31
N TYR A 621 -33.71 30.03 6.29
CA TYR A 621 -34.91 29.31 5.89
C TYR A 621 -35.02 27.89 6.45
N GLY A 622 -33.95 27.32 6.98
CA GLY A 622 -33.97 26.05 7.64
C GLY A 622 -32.61 25.36 7.68
N LYS A 623 -32.35 24.73 8.81
CA LYS A 623 -31.20 23.78 8.95
C LYS A 623 -31.59 22.43 8.44
N PRO A 624 -30.63 21.53 8.13
CA PRO A 624 -30.90 20.13 7.88
C PRO A 624 -31.63 19.49 9.07
N LEU A 625 -32.76 18.84 8.82
CA LEU A 625 -33.63 18.25 9.84
C LEU A 625 -33.90 16.78 9.53
N PRO A 626 -34.06 15.91 10.55
CA PRO A 626 -34.51 14.54 10.34
C PRO A 626 -35.97 14.51 9.82
N GLU A 627 -36.37 13.39 9.18
CA GLU A 627 -37.63 13.21 8.44
C GLU A 627 -38.85 13.86 9.12
N MET A 628 -39.15 13.49 10.36
CA MET A 628 -40.37 13.93 11.03
C MET A 628 -40.37 15.41 11.44
N GLU A 629 -39.19 15.92 11.76
CA GLU A 629 -39.01 17.34 12.09
C GLU A 629 -39.10 18.21 10.84
N CYS A 630 -38.48 17.78 9.74
CA CYS A 630 -38.56 18.43 8.44
C CYS A 630 -40.01 18.54 7.95
N LEU A 631 -40.78 17.46 8.04
CA LEU A 631 -42.20 17.47 7.68
C LEU A 631 -43.03 18.46 8.49
N ARG A 632 -42.81 18.51 9.81
CA ARG A 632 -43.49 19.46 10.70
C ARG A 632 -43.09 20.88 10.34
N TYR A 633 -41.82 21.10 10.08
CA TYR A 633 -41.28 22.41 9.69
C TYR A 633 -41.91 22.91 8.38
N ILE A 634 -41.89 22.10 7.32
CA ILE A 634 -42.46 22.44 6.01
C ILE A 634 -43.98 22.77 6.12
N ARG A 635 -44.76 21.95 6.84
CA ARG A 635 -46.18 22.21 7.02
C ARG A 635 -46.44 23.55 7.66
N ASN A 636 -45.74 23.87 8.75
CA ASN A 636 -45.91 25.12 9.45
C ASN A 636 -45.46 26.29 8.59
N PHE A 637 -44.32 26.19 7.96
CA PHE A 637 -43.74 27.25 7.12
C PHE A 637 -44.64 27.57 5.90
N ASN A 638 -45.04 26.55 5.14
CA ASN A 638 -45.83 26.73 3.93
C ASN A 638 -47.30 27.14 4.23
N SER A 639 -47.78 26.93 5.47
CA SER A 639 -49.13 27.37 5.88
C SER A 639 -49.19 28.82 6.33
N ALA A 640 -48.09 29.38 6.82
CA ALA A 640 -48.00 30.78 7.30
C ALA A 640 -46.61 31.35 7.01
N PRO A 641 -46.26 31.58 5.75
CA PRO A 641 -44.88 31.99 5.38
C PRO A 641 -44.50 33.37 5.88
N GLU A 642 -45.46 34.24 6.18
CA GLU A 642 -45.24 35.63 6.66
C GLU A 642 -44.79 35.68 8.14
N ASP A 643 -45.02 34.64 8.93
CA ASP A 643 -44.62 34.59 10.35
C ASP A 643 -43.22 33.99 10.61
N TYR A 644 -42.61 33.39 9.61
CA TYR A 644 -41.29 32.81 9.70
C TYR A 644 -40.25 33.75 9.11
N GLY A 645 -39.46 34.39 9.97
CA GLY A 645 -38.40 35.35 9.61
C GLY A 645 -38.34 36.59 10.49
N ARG A 646 -39.11 36.62 11.57
CA ARG A 646 -39.03 37.68 12.59
C ARG A 646 -38.38 37.21 13.87
#